data_9935c3870f60669beab61a942c1e455a
#
_entry.id   9935c3870f60669beab61a942c1e455a
#
_cell.length_a   1.000
_cell.length_b   1.000
_cell.length_c   1.000
_cell.angle_alpha   90.00
_cell.angle_beta   90.00
_cell.angle_gamma   90.00
#
_symmetry.space_group_name_H-M   'P 1'
#
loop_
_entity.id
_entity.type
_entity.pdbx_description
1 polymer ?
#
loop_
_entity_poly.entity_id
_entity_poly.type
_entity_poly.pdbx_seq_one_letter_code
_entity_poly.pdbx_strand_id
1 'polypeptide(L)'
;MKKIITFILSFSVTVLAIAQAPKSYTSSEILLQLKKLNTVGSVLYIAAHPDDENTRLIAYLANEKCLRTGYLSLTRGDGGQNLIGYEQGIELGMIRTQELLAARRIDGGEQFFTRAYDFGFSKNPEETFTKWSHDSILSDMVWVIRNFRPDIIITRFATDGSGGHGHHTASAILAEQAFDAAADPTRFPEQLQYVSVWKTRRMFWNVSTRFANPNADMSPFIKVDVGGYNPLLGKSYGEIAAESRSMHKSQGFGSAKQRGESLEFFKPLKGDTTGIKDIFEGIDFTWKRIKGGEKIGKQIAKIFKNYKVENPEKSISKLLILKKQLKCSFINYELKNNNVPSLDGICFVFFHRQILNKLILNCIGHYSESLADKPNYSNNEKIAITNYTIARAKQDNEKGFITNFLYKDTSYYIRESITPLYWLTNPLKNNMFVLRRQFDLLENNLTEPYTSQNFKGYFLNQLEIEDDNQLQYKWVDPEKGELYRPLVITPPVMLNLTQKSFVFTDLKPKEIQVIVKAGKDNVKGVLSLKSDSKLNEYKIISEDKNYPKVALAALTTFNYSPISYNFELAKKGDEKIFTFQFRAPVTSNVTLSEVEGSTTINFTAEVDGISYTKGIKEIKYDHIPVQTWFPEADAKLVKVDVKKTFNTVGYIQGAGDAVPASLEQMGYKVVMITDEQLQNGNLNEFPAIVLGVRAFNTNEKLQQYKQRVFDYVKEGGNLVVQYNTNSFFGPLKDQISPVPFKLSRDRVTIEEVPVTFLLPEHPVLNFPNKITNADFDGWIQERGIYFGTDMDSSFQCPLSMNDPGEKPNKGSLIIAKYGKGNYVYTGLAFFRELPAGVPGSYRLFANILSL
;
A
#
# COMPACT_ATOMS: atom_id res chain seq x y z
N MET A 1 -20.39 25.77 -26.04
CA MET A 1 -18.98 25.70 -26.36
C MET A 1 -18.06 25.86 -25.16
N LYS A 2 -18.17 26.84 -24.26
CA LYS A 2 -17.32 26.93 -23.05
C LYS A 2 -17.43 25.71 -22.09
N LYS A 3 -18.61 25.12 -21.93
CA LYS A 3 -18.79 23.90 -21.07
C LYS A 3 -18.16 22.63 -21.64
N ILE A 4 -18.02 22.51 -22.96
CA ILE A 4 -17.39 21.36 -23.63
C ILE A 4 -15.85 21.44 -23.52
N ILE A 5 -15.28 22.63 -23.53
CA ILE A 5 -13.81 22.83 -23.39
C ILE A 5 -13.37 22.53 -21.96
N THR A 6 -14.18 22.84 -20.95
CA THR A 6 -13.89 22.47 -19.55
C THR A 6 -14.02 20.95 -19.31
N PHE A 7 -14.85 20.25 -20.10
CA PHE A 7 -15.05 18.81 -20.01
C PHE A 7 -13.84 17.99 -20.53
N ILE A 8 -13.09 18.53 -21.48
CA ILE A 8 -11.88 17.87 -22.03
C ILE A 8 -10.69 17.91 -21.04
N LEU A 9 -10.69 18.83 -20.09
CA LEU A 9 -9.58 19.03 -19.13
C LEU A 9 -9.65 18.11 -17.90
N SER A 10 -10.79 17.48 -17.60
CA SER A 10 -10.90 16.58 -16.41
C SER A 10 -10.66 15.09 -16.71
N PHE A 11 -10.26 14.75 -17.94
CA PHE A 11 -9.94 13.37 -18.32
C PHE A 11 -8.44 13.04 -18.16
N SER A 12 -7.85 13.47 -17.05
CA SER A 12 -6.56 12.92 -16.64
C SER A 12 -6.80 11.54 -16.04
N VAL A 13 -6.59 10.50 -16.85
CA VAL A 13 -6.21 9.20 -16.30
C VAL A 13 -5.05 9.49 -15.35
N THR A 14 -5.28 9.42 -14.06
CA THR A 14 -4.22 9.41 -13.06
C THR A 14 -3.41 8.14 -13.26
N VAL A 15 -2.50 8.17 -14.24
CA VAL A 15 -1.32 7.31 -14.17
C VAL A 15 -0.65 7.76 -12.89
N LEU A 16 -0.74 6.95 -11.84
CA LEU A 16 0.00 7.16 -10.61
C LEU A 16 1.47 7.26 -11.00
N ALA A 17 1.94 8.49 -11.16
CA ALA A 17 3.32 8.75 -11.53
C ALA A 17 4.17 8.40 -10.31
N ILE A 18 5.12 7.52 -10.51
CA ILE A 18 6.01 7.02 -9.47
C ILE A 18 7.34 7.70 -9.67
N ALA A 19 7.92 8.17 -8.57
CA ALA A 19 9.24 8.78 -8.56
C ALA A 19 10.31 7.76 -9.00
N GLN A 20 10.62 7.79 -10.29
CA GLN A 20 11.62 6.93 -10.93
C GLN A 20 12.20 7.62 -12.15
N ALA A 21 13.37 7.14 -12.58
CA ALA A 21 13.93 7.57 -13.86
C ALA A 21 12.92 7.38 -14.99
N PRO A 22 12.76 8.37 -15.89
CA PRO A 22 11.94 8.22 -17.08
C PRO A 22 12.40 7.02 -17.90
N LYS A 23 11.45 6.17 -18.32
CA LYS A 23 11.76 4.95 -19.08
C LYS A 23 12.20 5.31 -20.50
N SER A 24 13.38 4.85 -20.91
CA SER A 24 13.79 4.80 -22.32
C SER A 24 13.38 3.47 -22.95
N TYR A 25 12.81 3.51 -24.16
CA TYR A 25 12.27 2.34 -24.86
C TYR A 25 13.25 1.83 -25.91
N THR A 26 13.42 0.51 -25.95
CA THR A 26 14.14 -0.15 -27.05
C THR A 26 13.30 -0.11 -28.34
N SER A 27 13.94 -0.28 -29.48
CA SER A 27 13.24 -0.30 -30.78
C SER A 27 12.23 -1.43 -30.90
N SER A 28 12.48 -2.58 -30.24
CA SER A 28 11.53 -3.69 -30.18
C SER A 28 10.30 -3.37 -29.30
N GLU A 29 10.49 -2.67 -28.20
CA GLU A 29 9.37 -2.18 -27.37
C GLU A 29 8.54 -1.12 -28.12
N ILE A 30 9.18 -0.24 -28.92
CA ILE A 30 8.48 0.71 -29.81
C ILE A 30 7.65 -0.04 -30.86
N LEU A 31 8.19 -1.11 -31.43
CA LEU A 31 7.44 -1.96 -32.38
C LEU A 31 6.22 -2.63 -31.70
N LEU A 32 6.36 -3.07 -30.45
CA LEU A 32 5.23 -3.58 -29.65
C LEU A 32 4.17 -2.49 -29.41
N GLN A 33 4.58 -1.26 -29.15
CA GLN A 33 3.65 -0.13 -29.02
C GLN A 33 2.88 0.15 -30.31
N LEU A 34 3.52 -0.01 -31.48
CA LEU A 34 2.83 0.05 -32.79
C LEU A 34 1.77 -1.05 -32.94
N LYS A 35 2.05 -2.27 -32.46
CA LYS A 35 1.02 -3.33 -32.41
C LYS A 35 -0.15 -2.93 -31.52
N LYS A 36 0.12 -2.44 -30.30
CA LYS A 36 -0.90 -1.97 -29.35
C LYS A 36 -1.75 -0.84 -29.95
N LEU A 37 -1.14 0.09 -30.69
CA LEU A 37 -1.87 1.17 -31.37
C LEU A 37 -2.89 0.64 -32.39
N ASN A 38 -2.67 -0.54 -32.97
CA ASN A 38 -3.58 -1.16 -33.95
C ASN A 38 -4.70 -2.01 -33.32
N THR A 39 -4.71 -2.15 -32.01
CA THR A 39 -5.68 -2.95 -31.26
C THR A 39 -6.63 -2.03 -30.50
N VAL A 40 -7.93 -2.21 -30.69
CA VAL A 40 -9.01 -1.41 -30.05
C VAL A 40 -9.86 -2.32 -29.20
N GLY A 41 -9.44 -2.48 -27.94
CA GLY A 41 -10.18 -3.31 -26.97
C GLY A 41 -9.55 -3.28 -25.60
N SER A 42 -10.33 -3.71 -24.61
CA SER A 42 -9.92 -3.60 -23.21
C SER A 42 -10.47 -4.76 -22.36
N VAL A 43 -9.66 -5.15 -21.37
CA VAL A 43 -9.98 -6.18 -20.39
C VAL A 43 -9.72 -5.64 -19.00
N LEU A 44 -10.68 -5.77 -18.09
CA LEU A 44 -10.55 -5.42 -16.68
C LEU A 44 -10.53 -6.67 -15.82
N TYR A 45 -9.42 -6.89 -15.12
CA TYR A 45 -9.29 -7.95 -14.12
C TYR A 45 -9.65 -7.39 -12.74
N ILE A 46 -10.46 -8.11 -11.95
CA ILE A 46 -10.97 -7.65 -10.65
C ILE A 46 -10.65 -8.66 -9.57
N ALA A 47 -10.09 -8.19 -8.44
CA ALA A 47 -9.92 -8.97 -7.23
C ALA A 47 -9.89 -8.08 -5.97
N ALA A 48 -9.73 -8.68 -4.80
CA ALA A 48 -9.85 -7.99 -3.52
C ALA A 48 -8.59 -7.23 -3.09
N HIS A 49 -7.38 -7.83 -3.25
CA HIS A 49 -6.14 -7.30 -2.68
C HIS A 49 -5.03 -7.13 -3.73
N PRO A 50 -4.01 -6.29 -3.43
CA PRO A 50 -2.72 -6.36 -4.12
C PRO A 50 -2.12 -7.76 -3.95
N ASP A 51 -1.73 -8.43 -5.05
CA ASP A 51 -1.24 -9.83 -5.14
C ASP A 51 -2.25 -10.92 -5.51
N ASP A 52 -3.54 -10.62 -5.54
CA ASP A 52 -4.56 -11.56 -6.03
C ASP A 52 -4.58 -11.70 -7.56
N GLU A 53 -4.01 -10.73 -8.25
CA GLU A 53 -4.03 -10.70 -9.72
C GLU A 53 -3.29 -11.88 -10.34
N ASN A 54 -3.81 -12.35 -11.48
CA ASN A 54 -3.11 -13.29 -12.34
C ASN A 54 -2.12 -12.53 -13.24
N THR A 55 -0.88 -12.32 -12.72
CA THR A 55 0.17 -11.56 -13.41
C THR A 55 0.52 -12.13 -14.77
N ARG A 56 0.39 -13.45 -14.99
CA ARG A 56 0.64 -14.11 -16.28
C ARG A 56 -0.44 -13.75 -17.30
N LEU A 57 -1.69 -13.85 -16.89
CA LEU A 57 -2.81 -13.47 -17.76
C LEU A 57 -2.75 -11.99 -18.13
N ILE A 58 -2.45 -11.11 -17.15
CA ILE A 58 -2.28 -9.67 -17.42
C ILE A 58 -1.16 -9.43 -18.41
N ALA A 59 0.03 -10.05 -18.22
CA ALA A 59 1.15 -9.93 -19.14
C ALA A 59 0.80 -10.41 -20.57
N TYR A 60 0.07 -11.52 -20.69
CA TYR A 60 -0.42 -12.06 -21.95
C TYR A 60 -1.42 -11.11 -22.64
N LEU A 61 -2.43 -10.65 -21.93
CA LEU A 61 -3.45 -9.73 -22.45
C LEU A 61 -2.80 -8.42 -22.93
N ALA A 62 -1.90 -7.85 -22.12
CA ALA A 62 -1.27 -6.57 -22.41
C ALA A 62 -0.23 -6.65 -23.54
N ASN A 63 0.52 -7.77 -23.68
CA ASN A 63 1.69 -7.81 -24.57
C ASN A 63 1.55 -8.80 -25.73
N GLU A 64 0.73 -9.87 -25.63
CA GLU A 64 0.42 -10.75 -26.78
C GLU A 64 -0.81 -10.25 -27.52
N LYS A 65 -1.93 -10.13 -26.78
CA LYS A 65 -3.20 -9.65 -27.38
C LYS A 65 -3.18 -8.15 -27.64
N CYS A 66 -2.22 -7.45 -27.05
CA CYS A 66 -2.07 -5.98 -27.17
C CYS A 66 -3.33 -5.20 -26.72
N LEU A 67 -4.15 -5.78 -25.85
CA LEU A 67 -5.35 -5.18 -25.29
C LEU A 67 -4.99 -4.20 -24.17
N ARG A 68 -5.76 -3.12 -24.04
CA ARG A 68 -5.72 -2.30 -22.83
C ARG A 68 -6.17 -3.16 -21.66
N THR A 69 -5.26 -3.44 -20.73
CA THR A 69 -5.50 -4.36 -19.62
C THR A 69 -5.43 -3.61 -18.29
N GLY A 70 -6.51 -3.66 -17.51
CA GLY A 70 -6.59 -3.04 -16.18
C GLY A 70 -6.69 -4.09 -15.08
N TYR A 71 -6.13 -3.79 -13.93
CA TYR A 71 -6.39 -4.50 -12.69
C TYR A 71 -7.10 -3.57 -11.70
N LEU A 72 -8.26 -3.97 -11.20
CA LEU A 72 -8.98 -3.33 -10.12
C LEU A 72 -8.80 -4.17 -8.85
N SER A 73 -7.95 -3.69 -7.95
CA SER A 73 -7.86 -4.19 -6.57
C SER A 73 -8.84 -3.41 -5.71
N LEU A 74 -9.76 -4.08 -5.00
CA LEU A 74 -10.73 -3.34 -4.20
C LEU A 74 -10.05 -2.61 -3.05
N THR A 75 -9.08 -3.24 -2.36
CA THR A 75 -8.33 -2.67 -1.25
C THR A 75 -6.89 -2.33 -1.63
N ARG A 76 -6.17 -1.72 -0.70
CA ARG A 76 -4.71 -1.49 -0.78
C ARG A 76 -3.91 -2.49 0.05
N GLY A 77 -4.59 -3.46 0.70
CA GLY A 77 -3.95 -4.52 1.46
C GLY A 77 -3.37 -4.06 2.81
N ASP A 78 -3.94 -3.01 3.39
CA ASP A 78 -3.51 -2.38 4.64
C ASP A 78 -3.76 -3.26 5.88
N GLY A 79 -4.73 -4.19 5.84
CA GLY A 79 -4.99 -5.18 6.90
C GLY A 79 -4.12 -6.43 6.87
N GLY A 80 -3.26 -6.56 5.85
CA GLY A 80 -2.37 -7.72 5.70
C GLY A 80 -1.22 -7.75 6.71
N GLN A 81 -0.25 -8.60 6.41
CA GLN A 81 0.98 -8.72 7.18
C GLN A 81 2.18 -8.27 6.37
N ASN A 82 3.22 -7.78 7.05
CA ASN A 82 4.46 -7.34 6.44
C ASN A 82 5.60 -8.30 6.79
N LEU A 83 6.20 -8.95 5.80
CA LEU A 83 7.32 -9.87 6.00
C LEU A 83 8.69 -9.18 5.99
N ILE A 84 8.76 -7.93 5.54
CA ILE A 84 10.01 -7.21 5.32
C ILE A 84 10.20 -6.04 6.29
N GLY A 85 9.19 -5.75 7.13
CA GLY A 85 9.23 -4.65 8.09
C GLY A 85 8.12 -4.75 9.14
N TYR A 86 7.99 -3.73 9.94
CA TYR A 86 7.04 -3.63 11.05
C TYR A 86 5.82 -2.76 10.71
N GLU A 87 5.78 -2.18 9.52
CA GLU A 87 4.68 -1.31 9.10
C GLU A 87 3.38 -2.10 9.00
N GLN A 88 2.31 -1.53 9.54
CA GLN A 88 0.94 -2.06 9.54
C GLN A 88 -0.05 -0.95 9.16
N GLY A 89 -1.29 -1.31 8.86
CA GLY A 89 -2.34 -0.36 8.52
C GLY A 89 -1.97 0.49 7.30
N ILE A 90 -2.19 1.79 7.38
CA ILE A 90 -1.98 2.75 6.30
C ILE A 90 -0.56 2.65 5.70
N GLU A 91 0.46 2.47 6.54
CA GLU A 91 1.85 2.37 6.09
C GLU A 91 2.06 1.13 5.22
N LEU A 92 1.50 -0.01 5.62
CA LEU A 92 1.54 -1.24 4.83
C LEU A 92 0.74 -1.08 3.53
N GLY A 93 -0.42 -0.43 3.57
CA GLY A 93 -1.22 -0.11 2.38
C GLY A 93 -0.44 0.74 1.37
N MET A 94 0.38 1.70 1.84
CA MET A 94 1.28 2.48 1.00
C MET A 94 2.35 1.61 0.34
N ILE A 95 3.00 0.72 1.11
CA ILE A 95 4.00 -0.23 0.58
C ILE A 95 3.38 -1.11 -0.49
N ARG A 96 2.28 -1.81 -0.18
CA ARG A 96 1.60 -2.75 -1.10
C ARG A 96 1.04 -2.06 -2.34
N THR A 97 0.57 -0.82 -2.21
CA THR A 97 0.21 0.01 -3.38
C THR A 97 1.40 0.18 -4.33
N GLN A 98 2.58 0.51 -3.80
CA GLN A 98 3.77 0.70 -4.62
C GLN A 98 4.32 -0.60 -5.20
N GLU A 99 4.25 -1.70 -4.47
CA GLU A 99 4.57 -3.04 -4.96
C GLU A 99 3.69 -3.42 -6.15
N LEU A 100 2.37 -3.17 -6.04
CA LEU A 100 1.42 -3.43 -7.12
C LEU A 100 1.66 -2.55 -8.35
N LEU A 101 1.99 -1.27 -8.15
CA LEU A 101 2.39 -0.38 -9.24
C LEU A 101 3.70 -0.81 -9.90
N ALA A 102 4.66 -1.35 -9.11
CA ALA A 102 5.89 -1.94 -9.66
C ALA A 102 5.59 -3.18 -10.50
N ALA A 103 4.67 -4.04 -10.06
CA ALA A 103 4.19 -5.19 -10.81
C ALA A 103 3.57 -4.78 -12.16
N ARG A 104 2.72 -3.75 -12.17
CA ARG A 104 2.08 -3.20 -13.41
C ARG A 104 3.10 -2.66 -14.41
N ARG A 105 4.20 -2.06 -13.95
CA ARG A 105 5.29 -1.61 -14.86
C ARG A 105 5.98 -2.76 -15.59
N ILE A 106 6.00 -3.93 -14.99
CA ILE A 106 6.63 -5.13 -15.55
C ILE A 106 5.68 -5.84 -16.53
N ASP A 107 4.43 -6.07 -16.11
CA ASP A 107 3.47 -6.84 -16.91
C ASP A 107 2.70 -6.00 -17.95
N GLY A 108 2.70 -4.68 -17.80
CA GLY A 108 2.10 -3.74 -18.77
C GLY A 108 0.61 -3.47 -18.54
N GLY A 109 0.06 -3.86 -17.39
CA GLY A 109 -1.29 -3.53 -16.96
C GLY A 109 -1.41 -2.13 -16.37
N GLU A 110 -2.64 -1.60 -16.30
CA GLU A 110 -3.02 -0.38 -15.59
C GLU A 110 -3.59 -0.75 -14.20
N GLN A 111 -3.41 0.12 -13.18
CA GLN A 111 -3.87 -0.14 -11.82
C GLN A 111 -5.01 0.77 -11.41
N PHE A 112 -6.05 0.17 -10.78
CA PHE A 112 -7.18 0.86 -10.18
C PHE A 112 -7.43 0.36 -8.75
N PHE A 113 -8.04 1.21 -7.93
CA PHE A 113 -8.44 0.89 -6.56
C PHE A 113 -9.85 1.46 -6.29
N THR A 114 -10.53 0.88 -5.29
CA THR A 114 -11.71 1.47 -4.66
C THR A 114 -11.31 2.12 -3.32
N ARG A 115 -12.29 2.66 -2.61
CA ARG A 115 -12.13 3.17 -1.23
C ARG A 115 -12.18 2.08 -0.16
N ALA A 116 -12.39 0.81 -0.53
CA ALA A 116 -12.43 -0.27 0.43
C ALA A 116 -11.08 -0.37 1.16
N TYR A 117 -11.12 -0.50 2.48
CA TYR A 117 -9.93 -0.78 3.28
C TYR A 117 -9.85 -2.27 3.64
N ASP A 118 -8.65 -2.78 3.73
CA ASP A 118 -8.40 -4.13 4.19
C ASP A 118 -8.34 -4.13 5.72
N PHE A 119 -9.35 -4.70 6.36
CA PHE A 119 -9.42 -4.83 7.81
C PHE A 119 -8.91 -6.18 8.33
N GLY A 120 -8.19 -6.93 7.50
CA GLY A 120 -7.73 -8.26 7.79
C GLY A 120 -8.64 -9.34 7.21
N PHE A 121 -8.56 -10.54 7.76
CA PHE A 121 -9.31 -11.67 7.23
C PHE A 121 -10.78 -11.62 7.69
N SER A 122 -11.69 -11.90 6.77
CA SER A 122 -13.10 -12.20 7.04
C SER A 122 -13.45 -13.58 6.50
N LYS A 123 -14.38 -14.29 7.12
CA LYS A 123 -14.71 -15.68 6.76
C LYS A 123 -15.72 -15.76 5.62
N ASN A 124 -16.60 -14.76 5.53
CA ASN A 124 -17.70 -14.73 4.55
C ASN A 124 -17.98 -13.29 4.09
N PRO A 125 -18.73 -13.09 3.00
CA PRO A 125 -19.04 -11.77 2.48
C PRO A 125 -19.97 -10.96 3.41
N GLU A 126 -20.83 -11.62 4.20
CA GLU A 126 -21.72 -10.96 5.16
C GLU A 126 -20.90 -10.23 6.22
N GLU A 127 -19.88 -10.88 6.79
CA GLU A 127 -18.93 -10.25 7.71
C GLU A 127 -18.21 -9.08 7.02
N THR A 128 -17.78 -9.27 5.78
CA THR A 128 -17.11 -8.20 5.01
C THR A 128 -17.99 -6.97 4.87
N PHE A 129 -19.27 -7.16 4.54
CA PHE A 129 -20.21 -6.06 4.35
C PHE A 129 -20.65 -5.38 5.66
N THR A 130 -20.34 -5.92 6.83
CA THR A 130 -20.49 -5.16 8.09
C THR A 130 -19.47 -4.01 8.20
N LYS A 131 -18.29 -4.16 7.60
CA LYS A 131 -17.20 -3.19 7.61
C LYS A 131 -17.14 -2.37 6.30
N TRP A 132 -17.49 -2.95 5.16
CA TRP A 132 -17.52 -2.28 3.86
C TRP A 132 -18.89 -1.71 3.56
N SER A 133 -18.98 -0.41 3.24
CA SER A 133 -20.20 0.17 2.68
C SER A 133 -20.42 -0.38 1.28
N HIS A 134 -21.33 -1.34 1.15
CA HIS A 134 -21.65 -2.04 -0.08
C HIS A 134 -21.88 -1.09 -1.27
N ASP A 135 -22.78 -0.10 -1.13
CA ASP A 135 -23.14 0.81 -2.22
C ASP A 135 -21.99 1.78 -2.57
N SER A 136 -21.16 2.19 -1.59
CA SER A 136 -20.03 3.07 -1.86
C SER A 136 -18.95 2.36 -2.68
N ILE A 137 -18.65 1.09 -2.37
CA ILE A 137 -17.65 0.31 -3.11
C ILE A 137 -18.21 -0.08 -4.48
N LEU A 138 -19.48 -0.45 -4.57
CA LEU A 138 -20.15 -0.70 -5.84
C LEU A 138 -20.10 0.53 -6.74
N SER A 139 -20.33 1.74 -6.19
CA SER A 139 -20.21 3.01 -6.92
C SER A 139 -18.80 3.22 -7.48
N ASP A 140 -17.75 2.94 -6.69
CA ASP A 140 -16.37 3.05 -7.15
C ASP A 140 -16.07 2.07 -8.30
N MET A 141 -16.54 0.83 -8.19
CA MET A 141 -16.37 -0.17 -9.26
C MET A 141 -17.10 0.24 -10.55
N VAL A 142 -18.33 0.74 -10.43
CA VAL A 142 -19.11 1.26 -11.57
C VAL A 142 -18.39 2.44 -12.21
N TRP A 143 -17.80 3.35 -11.40
CA TRP A 143 -16.97 4.44 -11.89
C TRP A 143 -15.78 3.94 -12.71
N VAL A 144 -15.05 2.94 -12.20
CA VAL A 144 -13.92 2.35 -12.92
C VAL A 144 -14.38 1.71 -14.24
N ILE A 145 -15.46 0.95 -14.24
CA ILE A 145 -16.00 0.31 -15.45
C ILE A 145 -16.42 1.36 -16.49
N ARG A 146 -17.18 2.39 -16.10
CA ARG A 146 -17.61 3.48 -16.98
C ARG A 146 -16.45 4.28 -17.56
N ASN A 147 -15.39 4.47 -16.78
CA ASN A 147 -14.19 5.21 -17.20
C ASN A 147 -13.24 4.35 -18.04
N PHE A 148 -12.94 3.12 -17.61
CA PHE A 148 -12.02 2.21 -18.29
C PHE A 148 -12.63 1.58 -19.56
N ARG A 149 -13.95 1.30 -19.54
CA ARG A 149 -14.73 0.74 -20.66
C ARG A 149 -14.28 -0.64 -21.10
N PRO A 150 -14.28 -1.65 -20.22
CA PRO A 150 -13.83 -2.98 -20.57
C PRO A 150 -14.81 -3.69 -21.53
N ASP A 151 -14.27 -4.34 -22.55
CA ASP A 151 -15.04 -5.28 -23.38
C ASP A 151 -15.29 -6.58 -22.63
N ILE A 152 -14.31 -6.97 -21.80
CA ILE A 152 -14.35 -8.18 -20.99
C ILE A 152 -13.97 -7.83 -19.56
N ILE A 153 -14.76 -8.33 -18.60
CA ILE A 153 -14.42 -8.33 -17.18
C ILE A 153 -14.04 -9.76 -16.78
N ILE A 154 -12.97 -9.90 -16.01
CA ILE A 154 -12.52 -11.18 -15.46
C ILE A 154 -12.39 -11.05 -13.96
N THR A 155 -13.10 -11.90 -13.19
CA THR A 155 -12.95 -11.97 -11.74
C THR A 155 -11.93 -13.04 -11.34
N ARG A 156 -11.18 -12.77 -10.30
CA ARG A 156 -10.26 -13.77 -9.70
C ARG A 156 -11.02 -14.81 -8.91
N PHE A 157 -12.09 -14.43 -8.23
CA PHE A 157 -12.82 -15.25 -7.29
C PHE A 157 -14.24 -15.52 -7.77
N ALA A 158 -14.83 -16.57 -7.21
CA ALA A 158 -16.24 -16.92 -7.39
C ALA A 158 -17.10 -16.30 -6.28
N THR A 159 -18.41 -16.28 -6.50
CA THR A 159 -19.39 -15.79 -5.53
C THR A 159 -19.84 -16.85 -4.52
N ASP A 160 -19.36 -18.09 -4.64
CA ASP A 160 -19.78 -19.27 -3.87
C ASP A 160 -19.00 -19.51 -2.57
N GLY A 161 -18.09 -18.61 -2.20
CA GLY A 161 -17.25 -18.76 -1.02
C GLY A 161 -15.99 -19.61 -1.22
N SER A 162 -15.80 -20.25 -2.39
CA SER A 162 -14.64 -21.11 -2.66
C SER A 162 -13.30 -20.37 -2.65
N GLY A 163 -13.31 -19.02 -2.68
CA GLY A 163 -12.15 -18.17 -2.51
C GLY A 163 -11.54 -18.17 -1.10
N GLY A 164 -12.25 -18.76 -0.11
CA GLY A 164 -11.76 -18.98 1.25
C GLY A 164 -11.54 -17.73 2.10
N HIS A 165 -11.98 -16.55 1.65
CA HIS A 165 -11.89 -15.26 2.33
C HIS A 165 -13.11 -14.42 1.96
N GLY A 166 -13.72 -13.75 2.94
CA GLY A 166 -14.91 -12.94 2.72
C GLY A 166 -14.67 -11.79 1.73
N HIS A 167 -13.53 -11.09 1.79
CA HIS A 167 -13.16 -10.06 0.81
C HIS A 167 -13.12 -10.60 -0.62
N HIS A 168 -12.60 -11.82 -0.82
CA HIS A 168 -12.56 -12.48 -2.13
C HIS A 168 -13.96 -12.67 -2.69
N THR A 169 -14.85 -13.27 -1.89
CA THR A 169 -16.24 -13.51 -2.28
C THR A 169 -17.00 -12.20 -2.48
N ALA A 170 -16.85 -11.22 -1.57
CA ALA A 170 -17.45 -9.89 -1.68
C ALA A 170 -17.01 -9.17 -2.96
N SER A 171 -15.71 -9.26 -3.32
CA SER A 171 -15.21 -8.65 -4.56
C SER A 171 -15.85 -9.24 -5.81
N ALA A 172 -16.13 -10.55 -5.83
CA ALA A 172 -16.82 -11.23 -6.93
C ALA A 172 -18.30 -10.84 -7.00
N ILE A 173 -19.00 -10.80 -5.86
CA ILE A 173 -20.41 -10.38 -5.78
C ILE A 173 -20.57 -8.94 -6.30
N LEU A 174 -19.73 -8.03 -5.82
CA LEU A 174 -19.75 -6.63 -6.25
C LEU A 174 -19.38 -6.48 -7.73
N ALA A 175 -18.47 -7.30 -8.26
CA ALA A 175 -18.11 -7.28 -9.67
C ALA A 175 -19.29 -7.72 -10.58
N GLU A 176 -20.03 -8.76 -10.19
CA GLU A 176 -21.24 -9.17 -10.92
C GLU A 176 -22.35 -8.11 -10.90
N GLN A 177 -22.52 -7.41 -9.77
CA GLN A 177 -23.45 -6.30 -9.65
C GLN A 177 -23.01 -5.08 -10.46
N ALA A 178 -21.70 -4.77 -10.43
CA ALA A 178 -21.11 -3.65 -11.15
C ALA A 178 -21.20 -3.83 -12.68
N PHE A 179 -21.15 -5.08 -13.18
CA PHE A 179 -21.34 -5.39 -14.59
C PHE A 179 -22.68 -4.86 -15.11
N ASP A 180 -23.77 -5.10 -14.39
CA ASP A 180 -25.11 -4.64 -14.77
C ASP A 180 -25.29 -3.14 -14.46
N ALA A 181 -24.89 -2.71 -13.28
CA ALA A 181 -25.05 -1.33 -12.82
C ALA A 181 -24.31 -0.30 -13.69
N ALA A 182 -23.17 -0.67 -14.28
CA ALA A 182 -22.42 0.22 -15.15
C ALA A 182 -23.18 0.57 -16.46
N ALA A 183 -24.04 -0.34 -16.93
CA ALA A 183 -24.89 -0.15 -18.11
C ALA A 183 -26.20 0.58 -17.80
N ASP A 184 -26.60 0.65 -16.55
CA ASP A 184 -27.88 1.25 -16.12
C ASP A 184 -27.70 2.75 -15.77
N PRO A 185 -28.35 3.68 -16.48
CA PRO A 185 -28.26 5.10 -16.21
C PRO A 185 -28.94 5.51 -14.88
N THR A 186 -29.80 4.67 -14.31
CA THR A 186 -30.46 4.96 -13.02
C THR A 186 -29.59 4.65 -11.82
N ARG A 187 -28.54 3.84 -12.02
CA ARG A 187 -27.57 3.52 -10.97
C ARG A 187 -26.44 4.54 -10.99
N PHE A 188 -26.22 5.20 -9.85
CA PHE A 188 -25.19 6.23 -9.67
C PHE A 188 -25.26 7.34 -10.74
N PRO A 189 -26.43 8.01 -10.89
CA PRO A 189 -26.63 9.02 -11.94
C PRO A 189 -25.70 10.23 -11.81
N GLU A 190 -25.20 10.53 -10.61
CA GLU A 190 -24.22 11.60 -10.35
C GLU A 190 -22.91 11.41 -11.14
N GLN A 191 -22.52 10.16 -11.42
CA GLN A 191 -21.33 9.86 -12.22
C GLN A 191 -21.50 10.29 -13.69
N LEU A 192 -22.75 10.35 -14.19
CA LEU A 192 -23.03 10.67 -15.59
C LEU A 192 -22.71 12.12 -15.97
N GLN A 193 -22.41 12.95 -14.97
CA GLN A 193 -21.84 14.28 -15.22
C GLN A 193 -20.41 14.23 -15.79
N TYR A 194 -19.69 13.11 -15.56
CA TYR A 194 -18.28 12.95 -15.89
C TYR A 194 -18.01 11.81 -16.87
N VAL A 195 -18.77 10.72 -16.80
CA VAL A 195 -18.64 9.53 -17.64
C VAL A 195 -20.00 9.10 -18.19
N SER A 196 -20.03 8.31 -19.27
CA SER A 196 -21.27 7.71 -19.77
C SER A 196 -21.41 6.28 -19.26
N VAL A 197 -22.65 5.75 -19.33
CA VAL A 197 -22.91 4.33 -19.10
C VAL A 197 -22.04 3.48 -20.02
N TRP A 198 -21.66 2.30 -19.55
CA TRP A 198 -20.88 1.35 -20.33
C TRP A 198 -21.46 -0.05 -20.20
N LYS A 199 -21.75 -0.69 -21.32
CA LYS A 199 -22.21 -2.08 -21.39
C LYS A 199 -21.05 -2.98 -21.76
N THR A 200 -20.44 -3.62 -20.75
CA THR A 200 -19.45 -4.67 -20.93
C THR A 200 -20.06 -5.85 -21.69
N ARG A 201 -19.34 -6.46 -22.61
CA ARG A 201 -19.88 -7.55 -23.41
C ARG A 201 -19.96 -8.87 -22.68
N ARG A 202 -18.93 -9.20 -21.87
CA ARG A 202 -18.76 -10.50 -21.20
C ARG A 202 -18.10 -10.38 -19.86
N MET A 203 -18.46 -11.35 -19.03
CA MET A 203 -17.80 -11.53 -17.73
C MET A 203 -17.45 -13.00 -17.52
N PHE A 204 -16.25 -13.25 -17.02
CA PHE A 204 -15.73 -14.58 -16.73
C PHE A 204 -15.15 -14.62 -15.31
N TRP A 205 -15.23 -15.81 -14.71
CA TRP A 205 -14.40 -16.17 -13.58
C TRP A 205 -13.15 -16.91 -14.08
N ASN A 206 -11.95 -16.43 -13.69
CA ASN A 206 -10.68 -17.12 -13.94
C ASN A 206 -10.49 -18.19 -12.86
N VAL A 207 -10.77 -19.43 -13.21
CA VAL A 207 -10.72 -20.58 -12.30
C VAL A 207 -9.28 -20.92 -11.96
N SER A 208 -8.96 -20.97 -10.67
CA SER A 208 -7.63 -21.35 -10.23
C SER A 208 -7.52 -22.87 -10.02
N THR A 209 -6.67 -23.51 -10.81
CA THR A 209 -6.37 -24.94 -10.63
C THR A 209 -5.62 -25.25 -9.33
N ARG A 210 -5.02 -24.22 -8.67
CA ARG A 210 -4.30 -24.38 -7.39
C ARG A 210 -5.24 -24.62 -6.20
N PHE A 211 -6.48 -24.12 -6.29
CA PHE A 211 -7.49 -24.27 -5.24
C PHE A 211 -8.54 -25.34 -5.61
N ALA A 212 -8.53 -25.78 -6.88
CA ALA A 212 -9.38 -26.87 -7.31
C ALA A 212 -8.80 -28.21 -6.83
N ASN A 213 -9.69 -29.19 -6.60
CA ASN A 213 -9.26 -30.57 -6.43
C ASN A 213 -8.32 -30.95 -7.60
N PRO A 214 -7.13 -31.53 -7.37
CA PRO A 214 -6.22 -31.97 -8.44
C PRO A 214 -6.88 -32.85 -9.51
N ASN A 215 -7.98 -33.53 -9.12
CA ASN A 215 -8.77 -34.42 -9.99
C ASN A 215 -10.04 -33.72 -10.55
N ALA A 216 -10.19 -32.39 -10.39
CA ALA A 216 -11.35 -31.70 -10.92
C ALA A 216 -11.38 -31.77 -12.45
N ASP A 217 -12.54 -32.10 -13.01
CA ASP A 217 -12.75 -32.05 -14.47
C ASP A 217 -12.73 -30.62 -14.94
N MET A 218 -11.68 -30.22 -15.66
CA MET A 218 -11.52 -28.90 -16.25
C MET A 218 -12.06 -28.85 -17.70
N SER A 219 -12.68 -29.89 -18.21
CA SER A 219 -13.21 -29.94 -19.58
C SER A 219 -14.34 -28.94 -19.85
N PRO A 220 -15.21 -28.59 -18.87
CA PRO A 220 -16.28 -27.62 -19.11
C PRO A 220 -15.83 -26.16 -19.23
N PHE A 221 -14.57 -25.88 -18.88
CA PHE A 221 -14.06 -24.51 -18.88
C PHE A 221 -13.39 -24.13 -20.22
N ILE A 222 -13.55 -22.87 -20.60
CA ILE A 222 -12.80 -22.30 -21.75
C ILE A 222 -11.32 -22.26 -21.38
N LYS A 223 -10.46 -22.74 -22.26
CA LYS A 223 -9.00 -22.83 -22.03
C LYS A 223 -8.28 -21.82 -22.89
N VAL A 224 -7.32 -21.10 -22.28
CA VAL A 224 -6.42 -20.20 -23.00
C VAL A 224 -4.99 -20.50 -22.56
N ASP A 225 -4.12 -20.81 -23.53
CA ASP A 225 -2.68 -20.92 -23.24
C ASP A 225 -2.06 -19.51 -23.16
N VAL A 226 -1.55 -19.18 -21.99
CA VAL A 226 -0.89 -17.92 -21.70
C VAL A 226 0.62 -18.08 -21.45
N GLY A 227 1.20 -19.23 -21.80
CA GLY A 227 2.63 -19.56 -21.57
C GLY A 227 3.59 -19.10 -22.68
N GLY A 228 3.07 -18.52 -23.77
CA GLY A 228 3.82 -18.16 -24.97
C GLY A 228 5.04 -17.27 -24.73
N TYR A 229 5.92 -17.22 -25.73
CA TYR A 229 7.13 -16.40 -25.75
C TYR A 229 6.94 -15.16 -26.63
N ASN A 230 7.28 -13.98 -26.11
CA ASN A 230 7.24 -12.74 -26.88
C ASN A 230 8.64 -12.37 -27.38
N PRO A 231 8.94 -12.50 -28.68
CA PRO A 231 10.27 -12.23 -29.23
C PRO A 231 10.68 -10.75 -29.16
N LEU A 232 9.71 -9.81 -29.10
CA LEU A 232 10.02 -8.39 -28.96
C LEU A 232 10.47 -8.02 -27.54
N LEU A 233 10.05 -8.78 -26.53
CA LEU A 233 10.44 -8.61 -25.15
C LEU A 233 11.57 -9.56 -24.72
N GLY A 234 11.85 -10.61 -25.52
CA GLY A 234 12.85 -11.63 -25.21
C GLY A 234 12.48 -12.50 -24.01
N LYS A 235 11.17 -12.59 -23.66
CA LYS A 235 10.66 -13.28 -22.48
C LYS A 235 9.36 -14.00 -22.77
N SER A 236 9.11 -15.10 -22.06
CA SER A 236 7.78 -15.71 -21.98
C SER A 236 6.89 -14.93 -21.01
N TYR A 237 5.57 -15.10 -21.12
CA TYR A 237 4.64 -14.45 -20.19
C TYR A 237 4.76 -15.03 -18.78
N GLY A 238 5.22 -16.27 -18.63
CA GLY A 238 5.58 -16.86 -17.34
C GLY A 238 6.81 -16.22 -16.67
N GLU A 239 7.80 -15.81 -17.48
CA GLU A 239 8.97 -15.07 -16.98
C GLU A 239 8.59 -13.65 -16.54
N ILE A 240 7.79 -12.96 -17.35
CA ILE A 240 7.27 -11.62 -17.00
C ILE A 240 6.41 -11.69 -15.74
N ALA A 241 5.54 -12.69 -15.64
CA ALA A 241 4.69 -12.90 -14.47
C ALA A 241 5.50 -13.13 -13.19
N ALA A 242 6.58 -13.92 -13.25
CA ALA A 242 7.43 -14.15 -12.10
C ALA A 242 8.13 -12.87 -11.63
N GLU A 243 8.63 -12.06 -12.56
CA GLU A 243 9.23 -10.76 -12.24
C GLU A 243 8.20 -9.79 -11.64
N SER A 244 6.99 -9.73 -12.20
CA SER A 244 5.87 -8.91 -11.69
C SER A 244 5.46 -9.33 -10.29
N ARG A 245 5.18 -10.64 -10.09
CA ARG A 245 4.76 -11.16 -8.79
C ARG A 245 5.82 -11.00 -7.71
N SER A 246 7.11 -11.07 -8.07
CA SER A 246 8.22 -10.88 -7.12
C SER A 246 8.37 -9.43 -6.62
N MET A 247 7.56 -8.48 -7.12
CA MET A 247 7.48 -7.14 -6.56
C MET A 247 6.72 -7.09 -5.24
N HIS A 248 5.83 -8.06 -4.96
CA HIS A 248 5.07 -8.17 -3.71
C HIS A 248 5.94 -8.73 -2.57
N LYS A 249 7.03 -8.04 -2.26
CA LYS A 249 8.02 -8.49 -1.26
C LYS A 249 7.47 -8.49 0.15
N SER A 250 6.62 -7.51 0.49
CA SER A 250 5.96 -7.47 1.79
C SER A 250 5.12 -8.73 2.07
N GLN A 251 4.68 -9.43 1.01
CA GLN A 251 3.89 -10.65 1.10
C GLN A 251 4.72 -11.93 0.89
N GLY A 252 6.02 -11.81 0.59
CA GLY A 252 6.93 -12.94 0.40
C GLY A 252 6.69 -13.72 -0.89
N PHE A 253 6.21 -13.07 -1.95
CA PHE A 253 5.85 -13.72 -3.22
C PHE A 253 6.99 -13.82 -4.25
N GLY A 254 8.22 -14.04 -3.83
CA GLY A 254 9.29 -14.42 -4.75
C GLY A 254 8.89 -15.64 -5.60
N SER A 255 8.90 -15.50 -6.93
CA SER A 255 8.37 -16.48 -7.86
C SER A 255 9.42 -16.96 -8.85
N ALA A 256 9.50 -18.30 -9.03
CA ALA A 256 10.35 -18.89 -10.04
C ALA A 256 9.79 -18.65 -11.46
N LYS A 257 10.68 -18.38 -12.40
CA LYS A 257 10.33 -18.16 -13.80
C LYS A 257 9.87 -19.46 -14.46
N GLN A 258 8.65 -19.45 -15.01
CA GLN A 258 8.06 -20.58 -15.75
C GLN A 258 8.14 -20.35 -17.25
N ARG A 259 8.31 -21.43 -18.00
CA ARG A 259 8.42 -21.44 -19.46
C ARG A 259 7.59 -22.59 -20.03
N GLY A 260 7.14 -22.43 -21.29
CA GLY A 260 6.30 -23.41 -21.96
C GLY A 260 4.80 -23.17 -21.75
N GLU A 261 3.99 -24.14 -22.16
CA GLU A 261 2.53 -24.08 -22.10
C GLU A 261 2.03 -23.78 -20.67
N SER A 262 1.04 -22.92 -20.57
CA SER A 262 0.39 -22.59 -19.31
C SER A 262 -1.08 -22.27 -19.53
N LEU A 263 -1.94 -23.24 -19.23
CA LEU A 263 -3.37 -23.11 -19.42
C LEU A 263 -4.02 -22.31 -18.29
N GLU A 264 -4.82 -21.33 -18.67
CA GLU A 264 -5.77 -20.63 -17.81
C GLU A 264 -7.19 -21.07 -18.18
N PHE A 265 -8.06 -21.15 -17.17
CA PHE A 265 -9.40 -21.67 -17.28
C PHE A 265 -10.44 -20.59 -16.96
N PHE A 266 -11.50 -20.52 -17.76
CA PHE A 266 -12.51 -19.48 -17.62
C PHE A 266 -13.92 -20.08 -17.59
N LYS A 267 -14.69 -19.70 -16.57
CA LYS A 267 -16.12 -19.99 -16.48
C LYS A 267 -16.90 -18.76 -16.92
N PRO A 268 -17.78 -18.87 -17.92
CA PRO A 268 -18.70 -17.78 -18.28
C PRO A 268 -19.62 -17.43 -17.12
N LEU A 269 -19.82 -16.13 -16.86
CA LEU A 269 -20.71 -15.63 -15.81
C LEU A 269 -21.86 -14.82 -16.39
N LYS A 270 -21.56 -13.77 -17.17
CA LYS A 270 -22.57 -12.84 -17.70
C LYS A 270 -22.27 -12.38 -19.12
N GLY A 271 -23.31 -11.88 -19.78
CA GLY A 271 -23.22 -11.26 -21.09
C GLY A 271 -23.25 -12.29 -22.23
N ASP A 272 -22.55 -12.00 -23.29
CA ASP A 272 -22.58 -12.67 -24.59
C ASP A 272 -21.66 -13.92 -24.59
N THR A 273 -22.05 -14.93 -23.83
CA THR A 273 -21.17 -16.09 -23.51
C THR A 273 -21.69 -17.44 -24.06
N THR A 274 -22.82 -17.46 -24.75
CA THR A 274 -23.44 -18.71 -25.21
C THR A 274 -22.66 -19.31 -26.38
N GLY A 275 -22.21 -20.55 -26.23
CA GLY A 275 -21.58 -21.35 -27.29
C GLY A 275 -20.16 -20.94 -27.70
N ILE A 276 -19.53 -19.99 -27.00
CA ILE A 276 -18.18 -19.55 -27.29
C ILE A 276 -17.14 -20.57 -26.79
N LYS A 277 -16.06 -20.70 -27.56
CA LYS A 277 -14.91 -21.58 -27.26
C LYS A 277 -13.64 -20.81 -26.85
N ASP A 278 -13.62 -19.50 -27.10
CA ASP A 278 -12.56 -18.58 -26.73
C ASP A 278 -13.18 -17.33 -26.10
N ILE A 279 -12.55 -16.80 -25.04
CA ILE A 279 -13.01 -15.60 -24.34
C ILE A 279 -13.08 -14.37 -25.26
N PHE A 280 -12.32 -14.36 -26.37
CA PHE A 280 -12.26 -13.28 -27.36
C PHE A 280 -13.19 -13.48 -28.56
N GLU A 281 -13.78 -14.65 -28.71
CA GLU A 281 -14.55 -15.04 -29.90
C GLU A 281 -15.70 -14.05 -30.18
N GLY A 282 -15.81 -13.60 -31.45
CA GLY A 282 -16.88 -12.69 -31.89
C GLY A 282 -16.75 -11.24 -31.41
N ILE A 283 -15.65 -10.85 -30.74
CA ILE A 283 -15.36 -9.44 -30.42
C ILE A 283 -14.38 -8.89 -31.45
N ASP A 284 -14.77 -7.81 -32.13
CA ASP A 284 -13.88 -7.11 -33.04
C ASP A 284 -12.97 -6.14 -32.27
N PHE A 285 -11.68 -6.47 -32.14
CA PHE A 285 -10.66 -5.63 -31.52
C PHE A 285 -9.89 -4.78 -32.54
N THR A 286 -10.38 -4.67 -33.78
CA THR A 286 -9.77 -3.83 -34.80
C THR A 286 -10.40 -2.45 -34.88
N TRP A 287 -9.76 -1.54 -35.57
CA TRP A 287 -10.29 -0.19 -35.82
C TRP A 287 -11.64 -0.18 -36.60
N LYS A 288 -12.08 -1.30 -37.19
CA LYS A 288 -13.38 -1.40 -37.87
C LYS A 288 -14.55 -1.21 -36.92
N ARG A 289 -14.39 -1.52 -35.61
CA ARG A 289 -15.41 -1.28 -34.58
C ARG A 289 -15.76 0.19 -34.39
N ILE A 290 -14.88 1.09 -34.83
CA ILE A 290 -15.10 2.55 -34.81
C ILE A 290 -15.49 2.99 -36.21
N LYS A 291 -16.62 3.69 -36.36
CA LYS A 291 -17.10 4.22 -37.64
C LYS A 291 -16.01 5.08 -38.31
N GLY A 292 -15.60 4.69 -39.52
CA GLY A 292 -14.51 5.35 -40.24
C GLY A 292 -13.09 4.92 -39.83
N GLY A 293 -12.94 4.05 -38.82
CA GLY A 293 -11.65 3.63 -38.28
C GLY A 293 -10.88 2.66 -39.18
N GLU A 294 -11.52 1.97 -40.11
CA GLU A 294 -10.85 1.00 -41.00
C GLU A 294 -9.65 1.59 -41.76
N LYS A 295 -9.77 2.84 -42.22
CA LYS A 295 -8.66 3.56 -42.90
C LYS A 295 -7.50 3.80 -41.96
N ILE A 296 -7.80 4.13 -40.68
CA ILE A 296 -6.80 4.33 -39.62
C ILE A 296 -6.06 3.02 -39.34
N GLY A 297 -6.77 1.91 -39.16
CA GLY A 297 -6.17 0.61 -38.90
C GLY A 297 -5.27 0.14 -40.07
N LYS A 298 -5.70 0.33 -41.34
CA LYS A 298 -4.88 0.04 -42.52
C LYS A 298 -3.58 0.87 -42.57
N GLN A 299 -3.67 2.15 -42.17
CA GLN A 299 -2.51 3.03 -42.09
C GLN A 299 -1.54 2.61 -41.02
N ILE A 300 -2.03 2.28 -39.81
CA ILE A 300 -1.19 1.76 -38.72
C ILE A 300 -0.49 0.47 -39.15
N ALA A 301 -1.23 -0.46 -39.75
CA ALA A 301 -0.65 -1.71 -40.28
C ALA A 301 0.45 -1.47 -41.33
N LYS A 302 0.28 -0.44 -42.19
CA LYS A 302 1.32 -0.05 -43.18
C LYS A 302 2.55 0.55 -42.48
N ILE A 303 2.37 1.34 -41.42
CA ILE A 303 3.48 1.89 -40.63
C ILE A 303 4.23 0.75 -39.97
N PHE A 304 3.53 -0.18 -39.32
CA PHE A 304 4.08 -1.36 -38.67
C PHE A 304 4.92 -2.21 -39.64
N LYS A 305 4.38 -2.54 -40.82
CA LYS A 305 5.08 -3.35 -41.83
C LYS A 305 6.37 -2.69 -42.33
N ASN A 306 6.42 -1.34 -42.36
CA ASN A 306 7.56 -0.58 -42.86
C ASN A 306 8.47 -0.04 -41.77
N TYR A 307 8.23 -0.43 -40.49
CA TYR A 307 9.05 -0.02 -39.36
C TYR A 307 10.49 -0.55 -39.54
N LYS A 308 11.46 0.32 -39.23
CA LYS A 308 12.90 -0.04 -39.31
C LYS A 308 13.45 -0.02 -37.88
N VAL A 309 13.87 -1.18 -37.41
CA VAL A 309 14.38 -1.37 -36.02
C VAL A 309 15.60 -0.48 -35.74
N GLU A 310 16.49 -0.32 -36.72
CA GLU A 310 17.70 0.51 -36.59
C GLU A 310 17.41 2.01 -36.69
N ASN A 311 16.26 2.40 -37.25
CA ASN A 311 15.90 3.77 -37.53
C ASN A 311 14.41 4.05 -37.23
N PRO A 312 13.98 3.97 -35.93
CA PRO A 312 12.59 4.22 -35.53
C PRO A 312 12.06 5.57 -36.00
N GLU A 313 12.93 6.59 -36.05
CA GLU A 313 12.63 7.96 -36.46
C GLU A 313 12.06 8.07 -37.90
N LYS A 314 12.36 7.14 -38.79
CA LYS A 314 11.79 7.10 -40.14
C LYS A 314 10.27 6.89 -40.18
N SER A 315 9.68 6.49 -39.06
CA SER A 315 8.23 6.35 -38.90
C SER A 315 7.52 7.66 -38.51
N ILE A 316 8.23 8.68 -38.02
CA ILE A 316 7.68 9.89 -37.43
C ILE A 316 6.75 10.64 -38.38
N SER A 317 7.18 10.89 -39.64
CA SER A 317 6.36 11.64 -40.61
C SER A 317 5.00 10.98 -40.87
N LYS A 318 4.95 9.65 -40.90
CA LYS A 318 3.70 8.88 -41.09
C LYS A 318 2.84 8.88 -39.79
N LEU A 319 3.47 8.83 -38.63
CA LEU A 319 2.78 8.91 -37.34
C LEU A 319 2.16 10.31 -37.12
N LEU A 320 2.84 11.38 -37.57
CA LEU A 320 2.29 12.75 -37.52
C LEU A 320 1.09 12.94 -38.46
N ILE A 321 1.12 12.33 -39.65
CA ILE A 321 -0.04 12.29 -40.56
C ILE A 321 -1.20 11.57 -39.89
N LEU A 322 -0.95 10.41 -39.24
CA LEU A 322 -1.95 9.68 -38.46
C LEU A 322 -2.53 10.51 -37.30
N LYS A 323 -1.67 11.24 -36.58
CA LYS A 323 -2.10 12.15 -35.51
C LYS A 323 -3.06 13.23 -36.01
N LYS A 324 -2.75 13.86 -37.15
CA LYS A 324 -3.64 14.84 -37.79
C LYS A 324 -4.98 14.20 -38.22
N GLN A 325 -4.96 13.01 -38.77
CA GLN A 325 -6.17 12.30 -39.17
C GLN A 325 -7.06 11.95 -37.97
N LEU A 326 -6.50 11.49 -36.87
CA LEU A 326 -7.24 11.24 -35.62
C LEU A 326 -7.87 12.54 -35.09
N LYS A 327 -7.18 13.69 -35.19
CA LYS A 327 -7.72 15.01 -34.80
C LYS A 327 -8.85 15.45 -35.73
N CYS A 328 -8.69 15.32 -37.05
CA CYS A 328 -9.67 15.75 -38.06
C CYS A 328 -10.89 14.85 -38.12
N SER A 329 -10.75 13.55 -37.93
CA SER A 329 -11.89 12.60 -37.89
C SER A 329 -12.84 12.92 -36.75
N PHE A 330 -12.28 13.36 -35.63
CA PHE A 330 -13.01 13.79 -34.45
C PHE A 330 -13.81 15.09 -34.70
N ILE A 331 -13.16 16.13 -35.25
CA ILE A 331 -13.77 17.44 -35.51
C ILE A 331 -14.83 17.35 -36.62
N ASN A 332 -14.58 16.62 -37.70
CA ASN A 332 -15.53 16.46 -38.80
C ASN A 332 -16.73 15.59 -38.45
N TYR A 333 -16.60 14.69 -37.48
CA TYR A 333 -17.74 13.91 -36.96
C TYR A 333 -18.64 14.78 -36.08
N GLU A 334 -18.07 15.68 -35.29
CA GLU A 334 -18.84 16.65 -34.48
C GLU A 334 -19.59 17.67 -35.34
N LEU A 335 -19.00 18.13 -36.44
CA LEU A 335 -19.55 19.21 -37.27
C LEU A 335 -20.56 18.75 -38.34
N LYS A 336 -20.51 17.51 -38.81
CA LYS A 336 -21.34 17.00 -39.92
C LYS A 336 -22.65 16.35 -39.52
N ASN A 337 -22.77 15.89 -38.32
CA ASN A 337 -23.97 15.27 -37.82
C ASN A 337 -24.43 16.02 -36.55
N ASN A 338 -25.53 16.68 -36.55
CA ASN A 338 -26.21 17.17 -35.33
C ASN A 338 -26.54 16.03 -34.34
N ASN A 339 -26.02 14.84 -34.55
CA ASN A 339 -26.02 13.71 -33.64
C ASN A 339 -24.70 13.76 -32.84
N VAL A 340 -24.80 13.91 -31.51
CA VAL A 340 -23.69 13.73 -30.57
C VAL A 340 -22.95 12.45 -30.93
N PRO A 341 -21.62 12.48 -31.18
CA PRO A 341 -20.82 11.25 -31.41
C PRO A 341 -21.08 10.31 -30.23
N SER A 342 -21.16 9.01 -30.48
CA SER A 342 -21.18 8.11 -29.33
C SER A 342 -19.95 8.43 -28.49
N LEU A 343 -20.15 8.80 -27.25
CA LEU A 343 -19.07 9.09 -26.29
C LEU A 343 -18.00 7.98 -26.28
N ASP A 344 -18.40 6.77 -26.70
CA ASP A 344 -17.55 5.59 -26.80
C ASP A 344 -16.44 5.74 -27.85
N GLY A 345 -16.78 6.22 -29.05
CA GLY A 345 -15.78 6.49 -30.11
C GLY A 345 -14.79 7.58 -29.69
N ILE A 346 -15.26 8.59 -28.96
CA ILE A 346 -14.45 9.70 -28.45
C ILE A 346 -13.38 9.20 -27.48
N CYS A 347 -13.76 8.39 -26.50
CA CYS A 347 -12.83 7.88 -25.48
C CYS A 347 -11.77 6.95 -26.06
N PHE A 348 -12.14 6.07 -27.00
CA PHE A 348 -11.16 5.21 -27.67
C PHE A 348 -10.17 6.02 -28.52
N VAL A 349 -10.64 7.00 -29.27
CA VAL A 349 -9.77 7.88 -30.09
C VAL A 349 -8.84 8.68 -29.19
N PHE A 350 -9.34 9.22 -28.06
CA PHE A 350 -8.54 9.97 -27.12
C PHE A 350 -7.42 9.10 -26.49
N PHE A 351 -7.74 7.89 -26.05
CA PHE A 351 -6.76 6.97 -25.50
C PHE A 351 -5.68 6.59 -26.51
N HIS A 352 -6.08 6.23 -27.73
CA HIS A 352 -5.14 5.91 -28.81
C HIS A 352 -4.29 7.10 -29.24
N ARG A 353 -4.80 8.31 -29.11
CA ARG A 353 -4.02 9.54 -29.34
C ARG A 353 -2.91 9.70 -28.30
N GLN A 354 -3.17 9.36 -27.04
CA GLN A 354 -2.13 9.36 -26.00
C GLN A 354 -1.03 8.32 -26.32
N ILE A 355 -1.43 7.10 -26.70
CA ILE A 355 -0.46 6.07 -27.13
C ILE A 355 0.35 6.58 -28.32
N LEU A 356 -0.29 7.18 -29.31
CA LEU A 356 0.37 7.71 -30.50
C LEU A 356 1.35 8.85 -30.16
N ASN A 357 0.99 9.74 -29.24
CA ASN A 357 1.89 10.80 -28.79
C ASN A 357 3.15 10.22 -28.13
N LYS A 358 2.99 9.26 -27.20
CA LYS A 358 4.13 8.57 -26.56
C LYS A 358 4.97 7.80 -27.58
N LEU A 359 4.33 7.16 -28.54
CA LEU A 359 5.02 6.46 -29.61
C LEU A 359 5.88 7.38 -30.49
N ILE A 360 5.37 8.56 -30.84
CA ILE A 360 6.15 9.57 -31.60
C ILE A 360 7.37 10.01 -30.78
N LEU A 361 7.19 10.32 -29.50
CA LEU A 361 8.30 10.69 -28.59
C LEU A 361 9.34 9.57 -28.50
N ASN A 362 8.90 8.33 -28.37
CA ASN A 362 9.79 7.17 -28.29
C ASN A 362 10.58 6.97 -29.61
N CYS A 363 9.94 7.16 -30.79
CA CYS A 363 10.62 7.13 -32.09
C CYS A 363 11.68 8.23 -32.24
N ILE A 364 11.48 9.40 -31.62
CA ILE A 364 12.47 10.49 -31.58
C ILE A 364 13.63 10.16 -30.62
N GLY A 365 13.51 9.13 -29.80
CA GLY A 365 14.42 8.89 -28.69
C GLY A 365 14.36 10.02 -27.68
N HIS A 366 13.15 10.56 -27.44
CA HIS A 366 12.92 11.62 -26.47
C HIS A 366 13.17 11.14 -25.05
N TYR A 367 13.84 11.99 -24.28
CA TYR A 367 13.98 11.85 -22.85
C TYR A 367 13.77 13.19 -22.20
N SER A 368 13.00 13.23 -21.14
CA SER A 368 12.84 14.45 -20.35
C SER A 368 12.63 14.11 -18.88
N GLU A 369 13.12 15.00 -18.00
CA GLU A 369 12.90 14.93 -16.56
C GLU A 369 12.76 16.34 -15.97
N SER A 370 11.95 16.46 -14.92
CA SER A 370 11.76 17.69 -14.16
C SER A 370 12.25 17.47 -12.72
N LEU A 371 13.28 18.19 -12.32
CA LEU A 371 13.97 17.99 -11.05
C LEU A 371 13.91 19.25 -10.20
N ALA A 372 13.50 19.08 -8.94
CA ALA A 372 13.67 20.08 -7.91
C ALA A 372 15.08 20.03 -7.32
N ASP A 373 15.61 21.15 -6.86
CA ASP A 373 16.95 21.25 -6.26
C ASP A 373 17.01 20.73 -4.81
N LYS A 374 15.82 20.53 -4.16
CA LYS A 374 15.68 20.03 -2.79
C LYS A 374 14.59 18.97 -2.72
N PRO A 375 14.67 18.02 -1.77
CA PRO A 375 13.67 16.98 -1.59
C PRO A 375 12.35 17.49 -0.99
N ASN A 376 12.37 18.63 -0.31
CA ASN A 376 11.21 19.22 0.34
C ASN A 376 11.22 20.75 0.30
N TYR A 377 10.03 21.32 0.28
CA TYR A 377 9.78 22.77 0.34
C TYR A 377 8.66 23.06 1.34
N SER A 378 8.62 24.30 1.81
CA SER A 378 7.57 24.79 2.71
C SER A 378 6.85 26.01 2.14
N ASN A 379 5.82 26.48 2.85
CA ASN A 379 5.06 27.67 2.51
C ASN A 379 5.97 28.86 2.19
N ASN A 380 5.65 29.59 1.16
CA ASN A 380 6.36 30.80 0.73
C ASN A 380 7.82 30.57 0.29
N GLU A 381 8.26 29.32 0.14
CA GLU A 381 9.54 29.01 -0.51
C GLU A 381 9.39 29.05 -2.04
N LYS A 382 10.47 29.45 -2.72
CA LYS A 382 10.57 29.34 -4.18
C LYS A 382 11.05 27.95 -4.55
N ILE A 383 10.26 27.24 -5.35
CA ILE A 383 10.65 25.95 -5.89
C ILE A 383 11.55 26.17 -7.10
N ALA A 384 12.82 25.79 -7.00
CA ALA A 384 13.74 25.80 -8.13
C ALA A 384 13.64 24.48 -8.90
N ILE A 385 13.24 24.56 -10.17
CA ILE A 385 13.04 23.40 -11.04
C ILE A 385 14.03 23.47 -12.20
N THR A 386 14.74 22.36 -12.43
CA THR A 386 15.55 22.17 -13.62
C THR A 386 14.90 21.10 -14.49
N ASN A 387 14.56 21.49 -15.71
CA ASN A 387 14.02 20.58 -16.70
C ASN A 387 15.12 20.17 -17.67
N TYR A 388 15.34 18.88 -17.84
CA TYR A 388 16.26 18.32 -18.82
C TYR A 388 15.45 17.66 -19.93
N THR A 389 15.84 17.93 -21.18
CA THR A 389 15.19 17.27 -22.31
C THR A 389 16.18 17.06 -23.47
N ILE A 390 16.07 15.93 -24.14
CA ILE A 390 16.88 15.59 -25.32
C ILE A 390 16.04 14.77 -26.32
N ALA A 391 16.25 15.03 -27.60
CA ALA A 391 15.81 14.16 -28.69
C ALA A 391 17.05 13.56 -29.35
N ARG A 392 17.17 12.21 -29.34
CA ARG A 392 18.39 11.49 -29.76
C ARG A 392 18.42 11.16 -31.25
N ALA A 393 17.25 11.17 -31.92
CA ALA A 393 17.17 10.87 -33.34
C ALA A 393 17.91 11.92 -34.16
N LYS A 394 18.72 11.47 -35.13
CA LYS A 394 19.37 12.33 -36.13
C LYS A 394 18.33 12.96 -37.05
N GLN A 395 18.44 14.26 -37.29
CA GLN A 395 17.60 14.98 -38.22
C GLN A 395 18.40 15.41 -39.44
N ASP A 396 17.78 15.28 -40.61
CA ASP A 396 18.39 15.67 -41.89
C ASP A 396 18.37 17.20 -42.10
N ASN A 397 17.78 17.99 -41.23
CA ASN A 397 17.72 19.48 -41.34
C ASN A 397 17.92 20.12 -39.96
N GLU A 398 18.63 21.27 -39.95
CA GLU A 398 19.08 22.06 -38.79
C GLU A 398 17.98 22.66 -37.86
N LYS A 399 16.72 22.32 -38.10
CA LYS A 399 15.61 22.77 -37.22
C LYS A 399 15.27 21.65 -36.21
N GLY A 400 15.84 21.74 -35.03
CA GLY A 400 15.58 20.83 -33.93
C GLY A 400 14.08 20.68 -33.59
N PHE A 401 13.62 19.48 -33.21
CA PHE A 401 12.22 19.19 -32.86
C PHE A 401 11.72 19.93 -31.62
N ILE A 402 12.58 20.65 -30.93
CA ILE A 402 12.25 21.29 -29.64
C ILE A 402 12.53 22.78 -29.70
N THR A 403 11.50 23.61 -29.86
CA THR A 403 11.67 25.08 -29.91
C THR A 403 10.85 25.87 -28.89
N ASN A 404 9.78 25.30 -28.34
CA ASN A 404 8.95 26.04 -27.36
C ASN A 404 8.52 25.10 -26.22
N PHE A 405 8.79 25.49 -25.00
CA PHE A 405 8.26 24.87 -23.81
C PHE A 405 7.17 25.74 -23.22
N LEU A 406 5.96 25.21 -23.11
CA LEU A 406 4.91 25.80 -22.29
C LEU A 406 4.77 24.92 -21.04
N TYR A 407 4.98 25.51 -19.88
CA TYR A 407 4.68 24.89 -18.63
C TYR A 407 3.22 25.19 -18.28
N LYS A 408 2.42 24.16 -18.10
CA LYS A 408 1.06 24.29 -17.61
C LYS A 408 0.96 23.48 -16.33
N ASP A 409 0.70 24.16 -15.25
CA ASP A 409 0.43 23.52 -13.99
C ASP A 409 -1.02 23.04 -13.96
N THR A 410 -1.22 21.82 -13.46
CA THR A 410 -2.55 21.24 -13.23
C THR A 410 -2.98 21.31 -11.77
N SER A 411 -2.09 21.73 -10.85
CA SER A 411 -2.45 21.97 -9.46
C SER A 411 -2.82 23.46 -9.28
N TYR A 412 -3.90 23.71 -8.56
CA TYR A 412 -4.40 25.04 -8.25
C TYR A 412 -3.44 25.89 -7.35
N TYR A 413 -2.28 25.37 -7.02
CA TYR A 413 -1.40 25.85 -5.96
C TYR A 413 -0.12 26.52 -6.43
N ILE A 414 0.20 26.45 -7.72
CA ILE A 414 1.35 27.16 -8.28
C ILE A 414 0.85 28.22 -9.27
N ARG A 415 0.89 29.50 -8.91
CA ARG A 415 0.72 30.60 -9.86
C ARG A 415 2.06 30.95 -10.49
N GLU A 416 2.06 31.03 -11.82
CA GLU A 416 3.19 31.51 -12.60
C GLU A 416 3.47 32.98 -12.21
N SER A 417 4.60 33.24 -11.56
CA SER A 417 5.12 34.58 -11.57
C SER A 417 5.79 34.76 -12.95
N ILE A 418 5.20 35.61 -13.79
CA ILE A 418 5.73 35.94 -15.12
C ILE A 418 7.00 36.74 -14.91
N THR A 419 8.10 36.07 -14.60
CA THR A 419 9.43 36.63 -14.80
C THR A 419 9.89 36.27 -16.21
N PRO A 420 10.51 37.19 -16.96
CA PRO A 420 10.84 36.95 -18.35
C PRO A 420 11.67 35.70 -18.54
N LEU A 421 11.29 34.90 -19.51
CA LEU A 421 11.97 33.70 -19.96
C LEU A 421 13.43 33.98 -20.27
N TYR A 422 14.34 33.62 -19.35
CA TYR A 422 15.74 33.52 -19.69
C TYR A 422 15.99 32.14 -20.32
N TRP A 423 16.01 32.14 -21.65
CA TRP A 423 16.46 30.98 -22.42
C TRP A 423 17.99 30.87 -22.29
N LEU A 424 18.47 29.95 -21.49
CA LEU A 424 19.85 29.50 -21.60
C LEU A 424 19.91 28.47 -22.75
N THR A 425 20.04 29.01 -23.98
CA THR A 425 20.29 28.20 -25.19
C THR A 425 21.78 27.88 -25.34
N ASN A 426 22.37 27.28 -24.32
CA ASN A 426 23.66 26.61 -24.53
C ASN A 426 23.35 25.10 -24.58
N PRO A 427 23.43 24.49 -25.76
CA PRO A 427 23.41 23.04 -25.83
C PRO A 427 24.61 22.52 -25.04
N LEU A 428 24.36 21.72 -24.00
CA LEU A 428 25.40 20.87 -23.41
C LEU A 428 26.02 20.06 -24.55
N LYS A 429 27.29 19.66 -24.44
CA LYS A 429 28.07 18.95 -25.48
C LYS A 429 27.33 17.81 -26.22
N ASN A 430 26.14 17.39 -25.75
CA ASN A 430 25.32 16.28 -26.24
C ASN A 430 23.92 16.67 -26.74
N ASN A 431 23.69 17.92 -27.17
CA ASN A 431 22.36 18.41 -27.61
C ASN A 431 21.25 18.31 -26.56
N MET A 432 21.60 18.26 -25.26
CA MET A 432 20.63 18.30 -24.19
C MET A 432 20.25 19.75 -23.87
N PHE A 433 18.96 20.02 -23.86
CA PHE A 433 18.43 21.33 -23.46
C PHE A 433 18.15 21.30 -21.96
N VAL A 434 18.54 22.38 -21.27
CA VAL A 434 18.33 22.56 -19.84
C VAL A 434 17.57 23.85 -19.62
N LEU A 435 16.41 23.76 -19.01
CA LEU A 435 15.60 24.92 -18.63
C LEU A 435 15.49 24.99 -17.10
N ARG A 436 15.94 26.12 -16.51
CA ARG A 436 15.80 26.39 -15.08
C ARG A 436 14.71 27.41 -14.85
N ARG A 437 13.84 27.13 -13.89
CA ARG A 437 12.74 28.00 -13.47
C ARG A 437 12.65 28.05 -11.96
N GLN A 438 12.07 29.13 -11.45
CA GLN A 438 11.66 29.25 -10.05
C GLN A 438 10.18 29.61 -10.00
N PHE A 439 9.47 28.97 -9.08
CA PHE A 439 8.04 29.19 -8.84
C PHE A 439 7.84 29.58 -7.38
N ASP A 440 6.94 30.50 -7.12
CA ASP A 440 6.52 30.82 -5.78
C ASP A 440 5.44 29.83 -5.33
N LEU A 441 5.64 29.23 -4.17
CA LEU A 441 4.64 28.39 -3.52
C LEU A 441 3.67 29.33 -2.81
N LEU A 442 2.52 29.61 -3.46
CA LEU A 442 1.59 30.68 -3.04
C LEU A 442 0.55 30.25 -2.01
N GLU A 443 0.72 29.13 -1.32
CA GLU A 443 -0.17 28.76 -0.24
C GLU A 443 0.20 29.45 1.06
N ASN A 444 -0.47 30.57 1.36
CA ASN A 444 -0.23 31.33 2.58
C ASN A 444 -0.63 30.58 3.86
N ASN A 445 -1.47 29.53 3.75
CA ASN A 445 -2.05 28.83 4.91
C ASN A 445 -1.98 27.30 4.77
N LEU A 446 -0.86 26.74 4.26
CA LEU A 446 -0.70 25.30 4.14
C LEU A 446 -0.62 24.66 5.54
N THR A 447 -1.68 24.02 5.98
CA THR A 447 -1.75 23.24 7.22
C THR A 447 -1.49 21.77 6.98
N GLU A 448 -1.81 21.27 5.75
CA GLU A 448 -1.70 19.86 5.39
C GLU A 448 -0.51 19.62 4.47
N PRO A 449 0.46 18.78 4.87
CA PRO A 449 1.57 18.42 4.01
C PRO A 449 1.13 17.45 2.90
N TYR A 450 1.82 17.48 1.75
CA TYR A 450 1.53 16.59 0.64
C TYR A 450 2.79 16.26 -0.19
N THR A 451 2.69 15.28 -1.06
CA THR A 451 3.76 14.93 -2.01
C THR A 451 3.45 15.44 -3.42
N SER A 452 4.48 15.72 -4.19
CA SER A 452 4.36 16.22 -5.58
C SER A 452 3.85 15.16 -6.58
N GLN A 453 3.25 14.07 -6.13
CA GLN A 453 2.70 13.06 -7.04
C GLN A 453 1.68 13.64 -8.03
N ASN A 454 1.04 14.74 -7.67
CA ASN A 454 0.07 15.45 -8.50
C ASN A 454 0.68 16.61 -9.33
N PHE A 455 1.97 16.93 -9.13
CA PHE A 455 2.63 17.96 -9.92
C PHE A 455 3.15 17.39 -11.23
N LYS A 456 2.62 17.87 -12.33
CA LYS A 456 3.05 17.48 -13.67
C LYS A 456 3.55 18.70 -14.42
N GLY A 457 4.78 18.63 -14.92
CA GLY A 457 5.29 19.57 -15.90
C GLY A 457 4.89 19.11 -17.31
N TYR A 458 4.25 19.97 -18.07
CA TYR A 458 3.91 19.72 -19.46
C TYR A 458 4.91 20.40 -20.37
N PHE A 459 5.48 19.62 -21.29
CA PHE A 459 6.30 20.16 -22.37
C PHE A 459 5.50 20.11 -23.66
N LEU A 460 5.22 21.26 -24.25
CA LEU A 460 4.70 21.34 -25.59
C LEU A 460 5.87 21.53 -26.56
N ASN A 461 6.15 20.55 -27.39
CA ASN A 461 7.15 20.64 -28.43
C ASN A 461 6.53 21.14 -29.75
N GLN A 462 7.36 21.38 -30.78
CA GLN A 462 6.88 21.78 -32.12
C GLN A 462 5.87 20.83 -32.73
N LEU A 463 5.80 19.60 -32.22
CA LEU A 463 4.88 18.57 -32.70
C LEU A 463 3.51 18.66 -32.02
N GLU A 464 3.28 19.66 -31.17
CA GLU A 464 2.07 19.77 -30.33
C GLU A 464 1.81 18.52 -29.49
N ILE A 465 2.85 17.90 -28.98
CA ILE A 465 2.77 16.73 -28.09
C ILE A 465 3.11 17.20 -26.69
N GLU A 466 2.15 17.02 -25.79
CA GLU A 466 2.37 17.22 -24.37
C GLU A 466 3.15 16.03 -23.82
N ASP A 467 4.25 16.32 -23.12
CA ASP A 467 5.01 15.35 -22.36
C ASP A 467 4.85 15.71 -20.89
N ASP A 468 4.14 14.88 -20.14
CA ASP A 468 3.87 15.08 -18.72
C ASP A 468 4.98 14.42 -17.88
N ASN A 469 5.84 15.23 -17.28
CA ASN A 469 6.84 14.79 -16.34
C ASN A 469 6.42 15.08 -14.91
N GLN A 470 6.57 14.06 -14.06
CA GLN A 470 6.43 14.27 -12.63
C GLN A 470 7.61 15.09 -12.10
N LEU A 471 7.31 16.08 -11.27
CA LEU A 471 8.34 16.83 -10.56
C LEU A 471 8.91 15.94 -9.44
N GLN A 472 10.23 15.73 -9.46
CA GLN A 472 10.93 14.81 -8.56
C GLN A 472 12.18 15.46 -7.99
N TYR A 473 12.68 14.91 -6.91
CA TYR A 473 14.05 15.11 -6.44
C TYR A 473 14.90 13.91 -6.81
N LYS A 474 16.10 14.17 -7.36
CA LYS A 474 17.08 13.15 -7.75
C LYS A 474 18.38 13.35 -6.97
N TRP A 475 18.96 12.25 -6.51
CA TRP A 475 20.31 12.24 -5.95
C TRP A 475 21.08 11.02 -6.43
N VAL A 476 22.39 11.02 -6.22
CA VAL A 476 23.24 9.87 -6.53
C VAL A 476 23.68 9.23 -5.22
N ASP A 477 23.32 7.98 -5.06
CA ASP A 477 23.79 7.11 -3.98
C ASP A 477 25.05 6.39 -4.45
N PRO A 478 26.14 6.32 -3.64
CA PRO A 478 27.39 5.71 -4.06
C PRO A 478 27.30 4.23 -4.41
N GLU A 479 26.36 3.49 -3.82
CA GLU A 479 26.19 2.05 -4.03
C GLU A 479 25.07 1.73 -5.04
N LYS A 480 24.00 2.54 -5.05
CA LYS A 480 22.77 2.28 -5.80
C LYS A 480 22.62 3.10 -7.08
N GLY A 481 23.48 4.11 -7.28
CA GLY A 481 23.41 5.01 -8.44
C GLY A 481 22.33 6.09 -8.30
N GLU A 482 21.65 6.43 -9.40
CA GLU A 482 20.61 7.46 -9.41
C GLU A 482 19.34 7.00 -8.69
N LEU A 483 18.92 7.77 -7.70
CA LEU A 483 17.70 7.55 -6.94
C LEU A 483 16.76 8.75 -7.09
N TYR A 484 15.46 8.47 -7.07
CA TYR A 484 14.39 9.44 -7.27
C TYR A 484 13.37 9.36 -6.14
N ARG A 485 12.78 10.50 -5.80
CA ARG A 485 11.62 10.56 -4.90
C ARG A 485 10.66 11.67 -5.31
N PRO A 486 9.38 11.56 -4.98
CA PRO A 486 8.46 12.69 -5.10
C PRO A 486 8.94 13.85 -4.25
N LEU A 487 8.69 15.06 -4.73
CA LEU A 487 8.89 16.26 -3.94
C LEU A 487 7.88 16.28 -2.79
N VAL A 488 8.32 16.71 -1.62
CA VAL A 488 7.48 16.85 -0.43
C VAL A 488 7.24 18.33 -0.15
N ILE A 489 5.97 18.71 0.01
CA ILE A 489 5.58 20.04 0.45
C ILE A 489 5.13 19.94 1.91
N THR A 490 5.77 20.70 2.78
CA THR A 490 5.53 20.66 4.23
C THR A 490 5.02 21.98 4.75
N PRO A 491 4.25 22.00 5.84
CA PRO A 491 4.04 23.21 6.61
C PRO A 491 5.36 23.71 7.22
N PRO A 492 5.36 24.93 7.80
CA PRO A 492 6.55 25.51 8.45
C PRO A 492 7.11 24.66 9.57
N VAL A 493 6.29 23.83 10.20
CA VAL A 493 6.66 22.98 11.33
C VAL A 493 5.97 21.63 11.25
N MET A 494 6.68 20.57 11.62
CA MET A 494 6.21 19.21 11.69
C MET A 494 6.42 18.67 13.11
N LEU A 495 5.48 17.84 13.57
CA LEU A 495 5.47 17.26 14.92
C LEU A 495 5.59 15.74 14.83
N ASN A 496 6.70 15.18 15.28
CA ASN A 496 6.90 13.73 15.30
C ASN A 496 6.89 13.22 16.74
N LEU A 497 6.11 12.16 16.99
CA LEU A 497 6.18 11.42 18.24
C LEU A 497 7.04 10.17 18.05
N THR A 498 7.80 9.82 19.09
CA THR A 498 8.66 8.62 19.04
C THR A 498 7.83 7.33 19.07
N GLN A 499 6.61 7.37 19.63
CA GLN A 499 5.70 6.24 19.73
C GLN A 499 4.24 6.70 19.67
N LYS A 500 3.34 5.80 19.28
CA LYS A 500 1.89 6.05 19.19
C LYS A 500 1.09 5.57 20.40
N SER A 501 1.69 4.72 21.24
CA SER A 501 1.06 4.22 22.47
C SER A 501 2.06 4.25 23.61
N PHE A 502 1.60 4.69 24.79
CA PHE A 502 2.37 4.73 26.02
C PHE A 502 1.60 4.01 27.13
N VAL A 503 2.18 2.95 27.66
CA VAL A 503 1.51 2.06 28.61
C VAL A 503 2.04 2.28 30.03
N PHE A 504 1.18 2.68 30.92
CA PHE A 504 1.47 2.92 32.34
C PHE A 504 1.09 1.68 33.14
N THR A 505 2.08 0.89 33.51
CA THR A 505 1.92 -0.33 34.33
C THR A 505 2.18 -0.11 35.82
N ASP A 506 2.70 1.07 36.16
CA ASP A 506 2.98 1.51 37.56
C ASP A 506 2.76 3.01 37.66
N LEU A 507 3.03 3.55 38.86
CA LEU A 507 2.89 4.98 39.16
C LEU A 507 4.12 5.80 38.77
N LYS A 508 5.13 5.19 38.14
CA LYS A 508 6.32 5.94 37.73
C LYS A 508 5.98 6.85 36.55
N PRO A 509 6.59 8.02 36.50
CA PRO A 509 6.45 8.90 35.33
C PRO A 509 7.00 8.23 34.07
N LYS A 510 6.32 8.43 32.95
CA LYS A 510 6.82 8.08 31.60
C LYS A 510 7.04 9.34 30.79
N GLU A 511 8.11 9.33 30.02
CA GLU A 511 8.47 10.42 29.12
C GLU A 511 7.87 10.22 27.74
N ILE A 512 7.22 11.27 27.25
CA ILE A 512 6.70 11.35 25.88
C ILE A 512 7.49 12.43 25.18
N GLN A 513 8.24 12.06 24.18
CA GLN A 513 9.05 13.00 23.41
C GLN A 513 8.32 13.42 22.13
N VAL A 514 8.22 14.74 21.97
CA VAL A 514 7.71 15.37 20.75
C VAL A 514 8.87 16.08 20.06
N ILE A 515 9.18 15.67 18.88
CA ILE A 515 10.20 16.26 18.03
C ILE A 515 9.54 17.32 17.16
N VAL A 516 9.85 18.58 17.42
CA VAL A 516 9.43 19.72 16.59
C VAL A 516 10.50 19.93 15.53
N LYS A 517 10.13 19.76 14.27
CA LYS A 517 11.03 19.85 13.11
C LYS A 517 10.69 21.05 12.23
N ALA A 518 11.68 21.87 11.90
CA ALA A 518 11.51 23.02 11.02
C ALA A 518 11.30 22.59 9.56
N GLY A 519 10.23 23.05 8.92
CA GLY A 519 9.96 22.91 7.49
C GLY A 519 10.59 24.05 6.66
N LYS A 520 10.89 25.20 7.28
CA LYS A 520 11.56 26.39 6.68
C LYS A 520 12.59 26.99 7.64
N ASP A 521 13.35 27.98 7.17
CA ASP A 521 14.26 28.76 8.03
C ASP A 521 13.50 29.70 8.97
N ASN A 522 14.09 29.97 10.15
CA ASN A 522 13.61 30.96 11.10
C ASN A 522 12.16 30.73 11.58
N VAL A 523 11.86 29.52 12.04
CA VAL A 523 10.54 29.17 12.59
C VAL A 523 10.50 29.43 14.09
N LYS A 524 9.52 30.23 14.54
CA LYS A 524 9.23 30.50 15.93
C LYS A 524 7.78 30.15 16.21
N GLY A 525 7.51 29.54 17.34
CA GLY A 525 6.14 29.13 17.65
C GLY A 525 5.96 28.60 19.06
N VAL A 526 4.77 28.09 19.31
CA VAL A 526 4.38 27.54 20.60
C VAL A 526 3.91 26.11 20.38
N LEU A 527 4.57 25.13 21.02
CA LEU A 527 4.08 23.75 21.11
C LEU A 527 3.10 23.65 22.26
N SER A 528 1.91 23.16 22.01
CA SER A 528 0.86 22.99 23.01
C SER A 528 0.34 21.56 23.01
N LEU A 529 0.02 21.07 24.21
CA LEU A 529 -0.72 19.83 24.40
C LEU A 529 -2.21 20.16 24.46
N LYS A 530 -3.01 19.61 23.55
CA LYS A 530 -4.48 19.63 23.64
C LYS A 530 -4.92 18.41 24.44
N SER A 531 -5.70 18.64 25.48
CA SER A 531 -6.25 17.56 26.30
C SER A 531 -7.74 17.39 26.06
N ASP A 532 -8.18 16.17 25.97
CA ASP A 532 -9.56 15.78 26.19
C ASP A 532 -9.89 15.83 27.70
N SER A 533 -11.15 15.98 28.09
CA SER A 533 -11.59 16.09 29.48
C SER A 533 -11.15 14.94 30.40
N LYS A 534 -10.81 13.78 29.79
CA LYS A 534 -10.26 12.61 30.50
C LYS A 534 -8.77 12.73 30.86
N LEU A 535 -8.05 13.74 30.37
CA LEU A 535 -6.65 13.97 30.72
C LEU A 535 -6.47 14.49 32.14
N ASN A 536 -7.54 14.94 32.79
CA ASN A 536 -7.55 15.36 34.17
C ASN A 536 -7.05 14.28 35.14
N GLU A 537 -7.02 13.03 34.66
CA GLU A 537 -6.54 11.87 35.41
C GLU A 537 -5.02 11.71 35.38
N TYR A 538 -4.31 12.33 34.43
CA TYR A 538 -2.86 12.22 34.30
C TYR A 538 -2.17 13.48 34.83
N LYS A 539 -1.24 13.32 35.78
CA LYS A 539 -0.43 14.43 36.26
C LYS A 539 0.74 14.65 35.29
N ILE A 540 0.80 15.84 34.64
CA ILE A 540 1.89 16.23 33.81
C ILE A 540 2.95 16.88 34.68
N ILE A 541 4.17 16.31 34.68
CA ILE A 541 5.33 16.82 35.39
C ILE A 541 6.29 17.34 34.35
N SER A 542 6.45 18.66 34.25
CA SER A 542 7.46 19.26 33.39
C SER A 542 8.74 19.47 34.19
N GLU A 543 9.84 18.80 33.79
CA GLU A 543 11.19 19.16 34.26
C GLU A 543 12.03 19.56 33.04
N ASP A 544 11.82 20.75 32.52
CA ASP A 544 12.86 21.39 31.72
C ASP A 544 13.82 22.12 32.69
N LYS A 545 15.07 21.65 32.79
CA LYS A 545 16.12 22.23 33.65
C LYS A 545 16.44 23.69 33.29
N ASN A 546 15.94 24.22 32.22
CA ASN A 546 16.20 25.56 31.68
C ASN A 546 15.01 26.54 31.81
N TYR A 547 13.88 26.11 32.39
CA TYR A 547 12.74 27.02 32.65
C TYR A 547 12.54 27.27 34.14
N PRO A 548 12.24 28.52 34.55
CA PRO A 548 12.08 28.84 35.96
C PRO A 548 10.93 28.03 36.57
N LYS A 549 11.17 27.53 37.79
CA LYS A 549 10.21 26.81 38.62
C LYS A 549 8.98 27.69 38.96
N VAL A 550 8.20 28.03 37.94
CA VAL A 550 6.95 28.74 38.12
C VAL A 550 5.82 27.73 38.03
N ALA A 551 5.13 27.56 39.15
CA ALA A 551 3.81 26.94 39.30
C ALA A 551 3.70 25.48 39.74
N LEU A 552 4.60 24.94 40.57
CA LEU A 552 4.21 23.77 41.36
C LEU A 552 3.24 24.12 42.53
N ALA A 553 3.14 25.41 42.89
CA ALA A 553 2.26 25.85 43.96
C ALA A 553 0.82 26.22 43.54
N ALA A 554 0.53 26.31 42.25
CA ALA A 554 -0.78 26.71 41.73
C ALA A 554 -1.71 25.56 41.35
N LEU A 555 -1.31 24.30 41.59
CA LEU A 555 -2.10 23.12 41.22
C LEU A 555 -3.18 22.70 42.23
N THR A 556 -3.50 23.57 43.22
CA THR A 556 -4.58 23.32 44.17
C THR A 556 -5.92 23.99 43.82
N THR A 557 -5.99 24.72 42.71
CA THR A 557 -7.25 25.29 42.20
C THR A 557 -7.40 25.09 40.70
N PHE A 558 -8.51 24.49 40.31
CA PHE A 558 -8.92 24.07 38.99
C PHE A 558 -8.98 25.23 37.96
N ASN A 559 -7.84 25.64 37.39
CA ASN A 559 -7.79 26.40 36.16
C ASN A 559 -6.65 25.85 35.30
N TYR A 560 -7.00 24.98 34.34
CA TYR A 560 -6.05 24.41 33.39
C TYR A 560 -5.61 25.46 32.38
N SER A 561 -4.43 26.03 32.54
CA SER A 561 -3.72 26.64 31.43
C SER A 561 -3.13 25.51 30.55
N PRO A 562 -3.28 25.54 29.24
CA PRO A 562 -2.67 24.54 28.38
C PRO A 562 -1.16 24.56 28.59
N ILE A 563 -0.55 23.36 28.70
CA ILE A 563 0.90 23.27 28.80
C ILE A 563 1.46 23.63 27.43
N SER A 564 2.22 24.71 27.40
CA SER A 564 2.78 25.24 26.15
C SER A 564 4.27 25.56 26.31
N TYR A 565 5.05 25.32 25.27
CA TYR A 565 6.48 25.59 25.20
C TYR A 565 6.82 26.44 23.98
N ASN A 566 7.52 27.52 24.18
CA ASN A 566 8.06 28.30 23.08
C ASN A 566 9.22 27.56 22.41
N PHE A 567 9.30 27.64 21.10
CA PHE A 567 10.41 27.12 20.34
C PHE A 567 10.90 28.10 19.28
N GLU A 568 12.18 28.02 19.00
CA GLU A 568 12.85 28.69 17.89
C GLU A 568 13.75 27.69 17.20
N LEU A 569 13.69 27.64 15.87
CA LEU A 569 14.46 26.78 14.99
C LEU A 569 15.04 27.66 13.88
N ALA A 570 16.38 27.74 13.81
CA ALA A 570 17.06 28.69 12.93
C ALA A 570 17.06 28.27 11.47
N LYS A 571 17.25 26.97 11.21
CA LYS A 571 17.39 26.43 9.85
C LYS A 571 16.36 25.36 9.57
N LYS A 572 15.96 25.27 8.30
CA LYS A 572 15.18 24.14 7.80
C LYS A 572 15.84 22.82 8.14
N GLY A 573 15.03 21.91 8.67
CA GLY A 573 15.49 20.60 9.12
C GLY A 573 15.98 20.57 10.57
N ASP A 574 16.18 21.73 11.23
CA ASP A 574 16.48 21.75 12.65
C ASP A 574 15.39 21.08 13.45
N GLU A 575 15.79 20.35 14.49
CA GLU A 575 14.90 19.61 15.36
C GLU A 575 15.09 20.07 16.81
N LYS A 576 13.97 20.19 17.53
CA LYS A 576 13.98 20.41 18.98
C LYS A 576 13.09 19.39 19.64
N ILE A 577 13.63 18.69 20.64
CA ILE A 577 12.91 17.65 21.38
C ILE A 577 12.32 18.28 22.64
N PHE A 578 11.02 18.08 22.81
CA PHE A 578 10.30 18.43 24.02
C PHE A 578 9.88 17.16 24.73
N THR A 579 10.23 17.06 26.01
CA THR A 579 9.90 15.91 26.84
C THR A 579 8.78 16.27 27.81
N PHE A 580 7.67 15.55 27.69
CA PHE A 580 6.54 15.65 28.60
C PHE A 580 6.57 14.43 29.52
N GLN A 581 6.57 14.65 30.83
CA GLN A 581 6.46 13.57 31.79
C GLN A 581 5.02 13.41 32.22
N PHE A 582 4.46 12.26 31.97
CA PHE A 582 3.11 11.88 32.42
C PHE A 582 3.20 10.87 33.54
N ARG A 583 2.40 11.05 34.55
CA ARG A 583 2.23 10.10 35.63
C ARG A 583 0.78 9.64 35.69
N ALA A 584 0.57 8.34 35.86
CA ALA A 584 -0.77 7.82 36.09
C ALA A 584 -1.36 8.44 37.35
N PRO A 585 -2.66 8.74 37.41
CA PRO A 585 -3.29 9.41 38.54
C PRO A 585 -3.14 8.60 39.83
N VAL A 586 -2.85 9.31 40.90
CA VAL A 586 -2.90 8.78 42.29
C VAL A 586 -4.13 9.39 42.91
N THR A 587 -5.22 8.64 42.97
CA THR A 587 -6.29 8.97 43.92
C THR A 587 -5.97 8.24 45.21
N SER A 588 -5.99 8.93 46.30
CA SER A 588 -5.53 8.46 47.61
C SER A 588 -6.25 7.23 48.17
N ASN A 589 -7.26 6.69 47.49
CA ASN A 589 -8.08 5.56 47.93
C ASN A 589 -8.49 4.59 46.80
N VAL A 590 -7.89 4.65 45.60
CA VAL A 590 -8.31 3.82 44.46
C VAL A 590 -7.11 3.02 43.92
N THR A 591 -7.26 1.73 43.82
CA THR A 591 -6.26 0.84 43.22
C THR A 591 -6.14 1.06 41.69
N LEU A 592 -4.97 0.76 41.11
CA LEU A 592 -4.76 0.86 39.64
C LEU A 592 -5.84 0.14 38.82
N SER A 593 -6.39 -0.95 39.37
CA SER A 593 -7.44 -1.78 38.74
C SER A 593 -8.80 -1.09 38.61
N GLU A 594 -9.08 -0.05 39.39
CA GLU A 594 -10.39 0.65 39.38
C GLU A 594 -10.44 1.81 38.35
N VAL A 595 -9.32 2.16 37.70
CA VAL A 595 -9.22 3.29 36.75
C VAL A 595 -8.51 2.87 35.47
N GLU A 596 -8.72 1.63 35.00
CA GLU A 596 -8.18 1.19 33.70
C GLU A 596 -8.88 1.90 32.56
N GLY A 597 -8.09 2.34 31.60
CA GLY A 597 -8.63 3.04 30.44
C GLY A 597 -7.56 3.60 29.52
N SER A 598 -8.01 4.11 28.40
CA SER A 598 -7.14 4.83 27.48
C SER A 598 -7.68 6.21 27.16
N THR A 599 -6.77 7.16 26.94
CA THR A 599 -7.10 8.49 26.42
C THR A 599 -6.12 8.86 25.32
N THR A 600 -6.57 9.69 24.39
CA THR A 600 -5.72 10.20 23.30
C THR A 600 -5.25 11.60 23.64
N ILE A 601 -3.95 11.84 23.51
CA ILE A 601 -3.34 13.15 23.59
C ILE A 601 -3.00 13.66 22.20
N ASN A 602 -3.17 14.94 21.96
CA ASN A 602 -2.89 15.59 20.69
C ASN A 602 -1.92 16.77 20.92
N PHE A 603 -0.88 16.84 20.10
CA PHE A 603 0.04 17.96 20.10
C PHE A 603 -0.23 18.89 18.94
N THR A 604 -0.07 20.18 19.20
CA THR A 604 -0.28 21.24 18.22
C THR A 604 0.86 22.24 18.31
N ALA A 605 1.46 22.59 17.19
CA ALA A 605 2.38 23.73 17.12
C ALA A 605 1.65 24.91 16.46
N GLU A 606 1.69 26.07 17.10
CA GLU A 606 1.19 27.31 16.55
C GLU A 606 2.37 28.16 16.05
N VAL A 607 2.34 28.52 14.78
CA VAL A 607 3.33 29.40 14.12
C VAL A 607 2.54 30.44 13.34
N ASP A 608 2.84 31.72 13.55
CA ASP A 608 2.19 32.85 12.89
C ASP A 608 0.63 32.83 13.03
N GLY A 609 0.11 32.33 14.18
CA GLY A 609 -1.33 32.22 14.46
C GLY A 609 -2.02 31.03 13.78
N ILE A 610 -1.28 30.13 13.11
CA ILE A 610 -1.80 28.94 12.44
C ILE A 610 -1.35 27.67 13.21
N SER A 611 -2.30 26.75 13.44
CA SER A 611 -2.08 25.51 14.15
C SER A 611 -1.67 24.38 13.19
N TYR A 612 -0.65 23.60 13.56
CA TYR A 612 -0.11 22.45 12.83
C TYR A 612 -0.11 21.21 13.71
N THR A 613 -0.55 20.08 13.17
CA THR A 613 -0.75 18.81 13.91
C THR A 613 -0.05 17.62 13.26
N LYS A 614 0.56 17.79 12.08
CA LYS A 614 1.13 16.67 11.31
C LYS A 614 2.60 16.44 11.57
N GLY A 615 2.97 15.18 11.60
CA GLY A 615 4.35 14.72 11.53
C GLY A 615 4.81 14.39 10.11
N ILE A 616 6.01 13.86 9.99
CA ILE A 616 6.56 13.33 8.74
C ILE A 616 7.33 12.04 9.01
N LYS A 617 6.97 10.99 8.29
CA LYS A 617 7.64 9.68 8.35
C LYS A 617 7.96 9.21 6.94
N GLU A 618 9.17 8.69 6.73
CA GLU A 618 9.58 8.11 5.45
C GLU A 618 9.64 6.60 5.55
N ILE A 619 9.10 5.94 4.52
CA ILE A 619 9.13 4.49 4.33
C ILE A 619 10.10 4.22 3.18
N LYS A 620 11.17 3.46 3.45
CA LYS A 620 12.30 3.24 2.52
C LYS A 620 12.54 1.75 2.31
N TYR A 621 12.29 1.29 1.08
CA TYR A 621 12.62 -0.04 0.61
C TYR A 621 13.23 0.04 -0.78
N ASP A 622 14.21 -0.82 -1.09
CA ASP A 622 14.96 -0.74 -2.35
C ASP A 622 14.12 -1.06 -3.61
N HIS A 623 13.02 -1.80 -3.45
CA HIS A 623 12.19 -2.25 -4.57
C HIS A 623 11.04 -1.30 -4.92
N ILE A 624 10.79 -0.29 -4.09
CA ILE A 624 9.77 0.73 -4.31
C ILE A 624 10.35 2.13 -4.08
N PRO A 625 9.78 3.18 -4.68
CA PRO A 625 10.16 4.55 -4.39
C PRO A 625 9.93 4.91 -2.92
N VAL A 626 10.75 5.81 -2.38
CA VAL A 626 10.55 6.35 -1.02
C VAL A 626 9.14 6.91 -0.89
N GLN A 627 8.40 6.45 0.10
CA GLN A 627 7.07 6.95 0.44
C GLN A 627 7.17 7.90 1.63
N THR A 628 6.35 8.93 1.62
CA THR A 628 6.25 9.87 2.74
C THR A 628 4.85 9.83 3.31
N TRP A 629 4.76 9.59 4.60
CA TRP A 629 3.53 9.55 5.39
C TRP A 629 3.49 10.73 6.36
N PHE A 630 2.31 11.29 6.57
CA PHE A 630 2.09 12.46 7.43
C PHE A 630 1.11 12.12 8.57
N PRO A 631 1.59 11.41 9.60
CA PRO A 631 0.74 11.03 10.73
C PRO A 631 0.33 12.24 11.55
N GLU A 632 -0.84 12.16 12.21
CA GLU A 632 -1.20 13.12 13.26
C GLU A 632 -0.18 13.07 14.41
N ALA A 633 0.04 14.20 15.07
CA ALA A 633 0.87 14.27 16.26
C ALA A 633 0.05 13.89 17.51
N ASP A 634 -0.45 12.67 17.53
CA ASP A 634 -1.26 12.09 18.57
C ASP A 634 -0.62 10.85 19.20
N ALA A 635 -1.00 10.53 20.41
CA ALA A 635 -0.62 9.29 21.06
C ALA A 635 -1.71 8.82 22.04
N LYS A 636 -1.81 7.49 22.21
CA LYS A 636 -2.70 6.85 23.15
C LYS A 636 -1.97 6.63 24.47
N LEU A 637 -2.50 7.15 25.55
CA LEU A 637 -2.07 6.84 26.91
C LEU A 637 -2.93 5.70 27.43
N VAL A 638 -2.31 4.60 27.82
CA VAL A 638 -2.99 3.40 28.32
C VAL A 638 -2.56 3.16 29.75
N LYS A 639 -3.53 3.16 30.67
CA LYS A 639 -3.30 2.76 32.05
C LYS A 639 -3.78 1.33 32.24
N VAL A 640 -2.90 0.49 32.74
CA VAL A 640 -3.20 -0.91 33.01
C VAL A 640 -2.35 -1.41 34.19
N ASP A 641 -2.97 -2.12 35.14
CA ASP A 641 -2.23 -2.81 36.21
C ASP A 641 -1.63 -4.10 35.66
N VAL A 642 -0.29 -4.15 35.55
CA VAL A 642 0.44 -5.33 35.09
C VAL A 642 1.53 -5.71 36.09
N LYS A 643 1.37 -6.87 36.72
CA LYS A 643 2.41 -7.47 37.57
C LYS A 643 3.34 -8.35 36.77
N LYS A 644 4.63 -8.30 37.08
CA LYS A 644 5.70 -9.09 36.46
C LYS A 644 6.48 -9.87 37.49
N THR A 645 7.04 -11.02 37.12
CA THR A 645 7.88 -11.87 37.98
C THR A 645 9.38 -11.64 37.78
N PHE A 646 9.78 -11.08 36.66
CA PHE A 646 11.18 -10.75 36.29
C PHE A 646 11.22 -9.53 35.35
N ASN A 647 12.44 -9.09 35.01
CA ASN A 647 12.63 -7.85 34.25
C ASN A 647 13.31 -8.00 32.88
N THR A 648 13.87 -9.18 32.56
CA THR A 648 14.63 -9.38 31.32
C THR A 648 14.02 -10.48 30.46
N VAL A 649 13.79 -10.21 29.18
CA VAL A 649 13.24 -11.16 28.21
C VAL A 649 14.18 -11.26 27.01
N GLY A 650 14.52 -12.51 26.60
CA GLY A 650 15.18 -12.74 25.32
C GLY A 650 14.16 -12.72 24.17
N TYR A 651 14.53 -12.11 23.04
CA TYR A 651 13.66 -12.05 21.87
C TYR A 651 14.40 -12.51 20.61
N ILE A 652 13.85 -13.50 19.91
CA ILE A 652 14.36 -13.95 18.61
C ILE A 652 13.41 -13.42 17.52
N GLN A 653 13.95 -12.57 16.66
CA GLN A 653 13.18 -11.90 15.61
C GLN A 653 12.64 -12.91 14.59
N GLY A 654 11.37 -12.75 14.22
CA GLY A 654 10.71 -13.39 13.09
C GLY A 654 10.49 -12.42 11.93
N ALA A 655 9.30 -12.44 11.33
CA ALA A 655 8.83 -11.32 10.51
C ALA A 655 8.77 -10.05 11.37
N GLY A 656 8.81 -8.86 10.76
CA GLY A 656 8.80 -7.62 11.53
C GLY A 656 7.56 -7.52 12.42
N ASP A 657 7.75 -7.20 13.70
CA ASP A 657 6.66 -6.89 14.64
C ASP A 657 7.10 -5.87 15.69
N ALA A 658 6.14 -5.25 16.37
CA ALA A 658 6.36 -4.23 17.40
C ALA A 658 6.24 -4.79 18.84
N VAL A 659 6.21 -6.11 19.01
CA VAL A 659 6.11 -6.76 20.33
C VAL A 659 7.28 -6.42 21.25
N PRO A 660 8.56 -6.37 20.76
CA PRO A 660 9.69 -5.94 21.59
C PRO A 660 9.47 -4.57 22.23
N ALA A 661 9.07 -3.57 21.43
CA ALA A 661 8.79 -2.22 21.94
C ALA A 661 7.62 -2.20 22.94
N SER A 662 6.61 -3.05 22.73
CA SER A 662 5.48 -3.18 23.67
C SER A 662 5.91 -3.80 25.00
N LEU A 663 6.82 -4.78 24.98
CA LEU A 663 7.42 -5.36 26.18
C LEU A 663 8.25 -4.33 26.96
N GLU A 664 9.00 -3.46 26.26
CA GLU A 664 9.72 -2.35 26.88
C GLU A 664 8.76 -1.35 27.54
N GLN A 665 7.60 -1.07 26.92
CA GLN A 665 6.53 -0.27 27.53
C GLN A 665 5.99 -0.90 28.84
N MET A 666 5.95 -2.23 28.93
CA MET A 666 5.62 -2.95 30.16
C MET A 666 6.75 -2.88 31.22
N GLY A 667 7.89 -2.32 30.87
CA GLY A 667 9.07 -2.21 31.74
C GLY A 667 9.94 -3.47 31.76
N TYR A 668 9.88 -4.34 30.73
CA TYR A 668 10.89 -5.37 30.52
C TYR A 668 12.13 -4.77 29.83
N LYS A 669 13.30 -5.30 30.16
CA LYS A 669 14.52 -5.15 29.35
C LYS A 669 14.48 -6.24 28.27
N VAL A 670 14.27 -5.85 27.03
CA VAL A 670 14.27 -6.80 25.90
C VAL A 670 15.69 -6.92 25.35
N VAL A 671 16.19 -8.16 25.26
CA VAL A 671 17.49 -8.47 24.66
C VAL A 671 17.23 -9.22 23.36
N MET A 672 17.55 -8.57 22.24
CA MET A 672 17.46 -9.20 20.92
C MET A 672 18.57 -10.24 20.80
N ILE A 673 18.20 -11.51 20.71
CA ILE A 673 19.12 -12.63 20.59
C ILE A 673 19.64 -12.67 19.14
N THR A 674 20.94 -12.44 18.97
CA THR A 674 21.60 -12.50 17.66
C THR A 674 21.81 -13.94 17.20
N ASP A 675 22.08 -14.13 15.89
CA ASP A 675 22.39 -15.45 15.32
C ASP A 675 23.60 -16.10 16.03
N GLU A 676 24.61 -15.31 16.41
CA GLU A 676 25.77 -15.80 17.15
C GLU A 676 25.39 -16.26 18.57
N GLN A 677 24.56 -15.48 19.27
CA GLN A 677 24.04 -15.89 20.60
C GLN A 677 23.16 -17.12 20.51
N LEU A 678 22.32 -17.22 19.46
CA LEU A 678 21.52 -18.39 19.21
C LEU A 678 22.38 -19.63 18.94
N GLN A 679 23.49 -19.46 18.23
CA GLN A 679 24.44 -20.55 17.93
C GLN A 679 25.30 -20.97 19.15
N ASN A 680 25.84 -20.01 19.90
CA ASN A 680 26.90 -20.26 20.87
C ASN A 680 26.64 -19.68 22.27
N GLY A 681 25.65 -18.76 22.41
CA GLY A 681 25.37 -18.05 23.66
C GLY A 681 24.72 -18.93 24.73
N ASN A 682 24.70 -18.44 25.96
CA ASN A 682 24.01 -19.08 27.06
C ASN A 682 22.53 -18.61 27.10
N LEU A 683 21.60 -19.42 26.62
CA LEU A 683 20.18 -19.07 26.61
C LEU A 683 19.54 -19.13 28.00
N ASN A 684 20.16 -19.86 28.95
CA ASN A 684 19.60 -20.02 30.30
C ASN A 684 19.73 -18.74 31.16
N GLU A 685 20.39 -17.70 30.67
CA GLU A 685 20.37 -16.38 31.32
C GLU A 685 19.00 -15.66 31.23
N PHE A 686 18.12 -16.10 30.32
CA PHE A 686 16.80 -15.53 30.14
C PHE A 686 15.74 -16.34 30.88
N PRO A 687 14.95 -15.74 31.79
CA PRO A 687 13.80 -16.40 32.42
C PRO A 687 12.74 -16.82 31.39
N ALA A 688 12.55 -16.00 30.35
CA ALA A 688 11.69 -16.31 29.22
C ALA A 688 12.34 -15.85 27.89
N ILE A 689 12.10 -16.63 26.82
CA ILE A 689 12.45 -16.28 25.45
C ILE A 689 11.19 -16.23 24.61
N VAL A 690 11.01 -15.15 23.87
CA VAL A 690 9.89 -14.97 22.92
C VAL A 690 10.40 -15.12 21.50
N LEU A 691 9.77 -15.97 20.71
CA LEU A 691 9.94 -16.03 19.27
C LEU A 691 8.92 -15.08 18.61
N GLY A 692 9.40 -14.15 17.80
CA GLY A 692 8.57 -13.20 17.05
C GLY A 692 7.62 -13.91 16.09
N VAL A 693 6.65 -13.17 15.56
CA VAL A 693 5.67 -13.71 14.61
C VAL A 693 6.37 -14.37 13.43
N ARG A 694 5.92 -15.57 13.06
CA ARG A 694 6.45 -16.37 11.95
C ARG A 694 7.96 -16.66 12.03
N ALA A 695 8.55 -16.67 13.21
CA ALA A 695 9.99 -16.86 13.37
C ALA A 695 10.49 -18.16 12.72
N PHE A 696 9.77 -19.28 12.88
CA PHE A 696 10.12 -20.53 12.21
C PHE A 696 9.88 -20.51 10.68
N ASN A 697 9.11 -19.57 10.15
CA ASN A 697 8.94 -19.41 8.70
C ASN A 697 10.06 -18.60 8.06
N THR A 698 10.61 -17.59 8.78
CA THR A 698 11.47 -16.54 8.19
C THR A 698 12.91 -16.57 8.68
N ASN A 699 13.20 -17.16 9.86
CA ASN A 699 14.53 -17.18 10.44
C ASN A 699 15.21 -18.55 10.21
N GLU A 700 16.09 -18.61 9.21
CA GLU A 700 16.83 -19.83 8.84
C GLU A 700 17.75 -20.32 9.96
N LYS A 701 18.35 -19.42 10.74
CA LYS A 701 19.23 -19.78 11.86
C LYS A 701 18.46 -20.39 13.01
N LEU A 702 17.25 -19.89 13.29
CA LEU A 702 16.38 -20.52 14.26
C LEU A 702 16.01 -21.94 13.83
N GLN A 703 15.71 -22.18 12.55
CA GLN A 703 15.46 -23.54 12.04
C GLN A 703 16.68 -24.44 12.20
N GLN A 704 17.87 -23.92 11.91
CA GLN A 704 19.13 -24.65 12.02
C GLN A 704 19.47 -25.00 13.48
N TYR A 705 19.24 -24.08 14.42
CA TYR A 705 19.62 -24.22 15.82
C TYR A 705 18.41 -24.46 16.76
N LYS A 706 17.26 -24.88 16.23
CA LYS A 706 16.03 -25.07 17.01
C LYS A 706 16.22 -26.01 18.23
N GLN A 707 17.09 -27.01 18.14
CA GLN A 707 17.34 -27.91 19.25
C GLN A 707 17.84 -27.17 20.48
N ARG A 708 18.65 -26.12 20.32
CA ARG A 708 19.14 -25.34 21.46
C ARG A 708 18.04 -24.60 22.21
N VAL A 709 17.02 -24.08 21.51
CA VAL A 709 15.86 -23.46 22.18
C VAL A 709 14.95 -24.53 22.82
N PHE A 710 14.93 -25.76 22.31
CA PHE A 710 14.23 -26.86 22.97
C PHE A 710 14.98 -27.38 24.19
N ASP A 711 16.32 -27.43 24.13
CA ASP A 711 17.15 -27.77 25.26
C ASP A 711 17.05 -26.72 26.38
N TYR A 712 16.99 -25.43 26.04
CA TYR A 712 16.68 -24.35 26.98
C TYR A 712 15.37 -24.61 27.73
N VAL A 713 14.28 -25.03 27.05
CA VAL A 713 13.02 -25.39 27.70
C VAL A 713 13.23 -26.61 28.62
N LYS A 714 13.91 -27.63 28.14
CA LYS A 714 14.18 -28.85 28.91
C LYS A 714 14.93 -28.56 30.22
N GLU A 715 15.81 -27.56 30.22
CA GLU A 715 16.60 -27.16 31.38
C GLU A 715 15.85 -26.27 32.37
N GLY A 716 14.69 -25.71 31.99
CA GLY A 716 13.82 -24.94 32.88
C GLY A 716 13.36 -23.58 32.34
N GLY A 717 13.75 -23.24 31.11
CA GLY A 717 13.36 -22.01 30.47
C GLY A 717 11.88 -21.97 30.02
N ASN A 718 11.33 -20.79 29.90
CA ASN A 718 9.97 -20.57 29.38
C ASN A 718 10.06 -20.03 27.94
N LEU A 719 9.66 -20.84 26.94
CA LEU A 719 9.69 -20.48 25.52
C LEU A 719 8.29 -20.12 25.02
N VAL A 720 8.10 -18.88 24.59
CA VAL A 720 6.85 -18.38 24.04
C VAL A 720 6.97 -18.24 22.51
N VAL A 721 6.22 -19.04 21.78
CA VAL A 721 6.20 -19.05 20.32
C VAL A 721 4.93 -18.38 19.82
N GLN A 722 5.04 -17.22 19.19
CA GLN A 722 3.93 -16.57 18.53
C GLN A 722 3.56 -17.32 17.25
N TYR A 723 2.40 -17.00 16.65
CA TYR A 723 1.89 -17.75 15.52
C TYR A 723 2.93 -17.91 14.39
N ASN A 724 2.86 -19.07 13.75
CA ASN A 724 3.55 -19.41 12.51
C ASN A 724 2.53 -19.87 11.48
N THR A 725 2.89 -19.82 10.20
CA THR A 725 1.99 -20.25 9.11
C THR A 725 2.38 -21.62 8.57
N ASN A 726 1.38 -22.41 8.24
CA ASN A 726 1.55 -23.62 7.46
C ASN A 726 0.69 -23.52 6.21
N SER A 727 1.23 -22.93 5.16
CA SER A 727 0.54 -22.69 3.90
C SER A 727 1.28 -23.33 2.73
N PHE A 728 0.58 -23.49 1.61
CA PHE A 728 1.19 -24.01 0.38
C PHE A 728 2.40 -23.16 -0.08
N PHE A 729 2.38 -21.84 0.18
CA PHE A 729 3.46 -20.91 -0.21
C PHE A 729 4.59 -20.80 0.81
N GLY A 730 4.40 -21.31 2.01
CA GLY A 730 5.37 -21.28 3.10
C GLY A 730 5.10 -22.45 4.05
N PRO A 731 5.24 -23.71 3.59
CA PRO A 731 5.06 -24.85 4.48
C PRO A 731 6.16 -24.80 5.55
N LEU A 732 5.78 -25.15 6.76
CA LEU A 732 6.75 -25.44 7.79
C LEU A 732 7.56 -26.66 7.35
N LYS A 733 8.88 -26.51 7.27
CA LYS A 733 9.79 -27.59 6.88
C LYS A 733 9.92 -28.65 7.97
N ASP A 734 9.71 -28.23 9.21
CA ASP A 734 9.97 -29.03 10.39
C ASP A 734 8.99 -28.72 11.52
N GLN A 735 9.02 -29.58 12.54
CA GLN A 735 8.33 -29.39 13.80
C GLN A 735 8.86 -28.15 14.53
N ILE A 736 7.95 -27.32 15.04
CA ILE A 736 8.25 -26.07 15.75
C ILE A 736 8.18 -26.19 17.29
N SER A 737 7.96 -27.40 17.78
CA SER A 737 7.76 -27.70 19.19
C SER A 737 8.48 -28.98 19.58
N PRO A 738 9.01 -29.09 20.81
CA PRO A 738 9.54 -30.35 21.32
C PRO A 738 8.45 -31.39 21.59
N VAL A 739 7.20 -30.96 21.70
CA VAL A 739 6.01 -31.83 21.89
C VAL A 739 5.11 -31.72 20.66
N PRO A 740 4.62 -32.81 20.06
CA PRO A 740 3.92 -32.76 18.79
C PRO A 740 2.57 -32.02 18.82
N PHE A 741 2.37 -31.13 17.86
CA PHE A 741 1.07 -30.57 17.47
C PHE A 741 1.12 -30.16 16.00
N LYS A 742 -0.03 -29.90 15.40
CA LYS A 742 -0.14 -29.36 14.05
C LYS A 742 -0.67 -27.94 14.08
N LEU A 743 -0.27 -27.13 13.08
CA LEU A 743 -0.88 -25.83 12.83
C LEU A 743 -2.07 -25.98 11.89
N SER A 744 -3.22 -25.49 12.32
CA SER A 744 -4.40 -25.34 11.47
C SER A 744 -4.41 -23.97 10.79
N ARG A 745 -5.41 -23.73 9.95
CA ARG A 745 -5.74 -22.38 9.45
C ARG A 745 -6.90 -21.74 10.22
N ASP A 746 -7.28 -22.38 11.33
CA ASP A 746 -8.38 -21.90 12.15
C ASP A 746 -8.01 -20.55 12.75
N ARG A 747 -9.03 -19.72 12.85
CA ARG A 747 -8.95 -18.35 13.37
C ARG A 747 -10.30 -17.93 13.95
N VAL A 748 -10.27 -16.86 14.73
CA VAL A 748 -11.46 -16.17 15.22
C VAL A 748 -11.35 -14.72 14.78
N THR A 749 -12.25 -14.31 13.90
CA THR A 749 -12.21 -13.01 13.18
C THR A 749 -13.06 -11.94 13.85
N ILE A 750 -14.12 -12.32 14.56
CA ILE A 750 -14.97 -11.36 15.25
C ILE A 750 -14.36 -11.02 16.60
N GLU A 751 -14.05 -9.74 16.77
CA GLU A 751 -13.30 -9.24 17.92
C GLU A 751 -14.07 -9.34 19.24
N GLU A 752 -15.39 -9.31 19.21
CA GLU A 752 -16.27 -9.29 20.38
C GLU A 752 -16.75 -10.66 20.86
N VAL A 753 -16.37 -11.76 20.15
CA VAL A 753 -16.83 -13.10 20.59
C VAL A 753 -16.35 -13.43 22.01
N PRO A 754 -17.19 -14.12 22.81
CA PRO A 754 -16.82 -14.50 24.17
C PRO A 754 -15.67 -15.50 24.19
N VAL A 755 -14.81 -15.36 25.21
CA VAL A 755 -13.73 -16.30 25.48
C VAL A 755 -14.12 -17.18 26.66
N THR A 756 -14.12 -18.49 26.49
CA THR A 756 -14.41 -19.47 27.54
C THR A 756 -13.13 -19.94 28.22
N PHE A 757 -13.06 -19.85 29.54
CA PHE A 757 -11.96 -20.38 30.34
C PHE A 757 -12.18 -21.85 30.61
N LEU A 758 -11.45 -22.72 29.89
CA LEU A 758 -11.56 -24.18 30.05
C LEU A 758 -10.83 -24.67 31.30
N LEU A 759 -9.77 -23.98 31.72
CA LEU A 759 -8.97 -24.27 32.89
C LEU A 759 -8.88 -23.02 33.78
N PRO A 760 -9.96 -22.63 34.47
CA PRO A 760 -10.02 -21.35 35.20
C PRO A 760 -8.96 -21.22 36.30
N GLU A 761 -8.48 -22.32 36.87
CA GLU A 761 -7.44 -22.35 37.90
C GLU A 761 -6.00 -22.39 37.34
N HIS A 762 -5.83 -22.43 36.01
CA HIS A 762 -4.51 -22.47 35.40
C HIS A 762 -3.69 -21.23 35.75
N PRO A 763 -2.36 -21.35 36.06
CA PRO A 763 -1.50 -20.23 36.40
C PRO A 763 -1.55 -19.09 35.37
N VAL A 764 -1.62 -19.40 34.06
CA VAL A 764 -1.70 -18.38 33.00
C VAL A 764 -2.91 -17.43 33.14
N LEU A 765 -3.97 -17.86 33.83
CA LEU A 765 -5.16 -17.04 34.06
C LEU A 765 -5.18 -16.37 35.47
N ASN A 766 -4.23 -16.72 36.33
CA ASN A 766 -4.28 -16.32 37.74
C ASN A 766 -2.97 -15.72 38.27
N PHE A 767 -1.85 -15.88 37.61
CA PHE A 767 -0.54 -15.48 38.12
C PHE A 767 0.37 -14.90 37.01
N PRO A 768 1.01 -13.78 37.26
CA PRO A 768 0.89 -12.89 38.44
C PRO A 768 -0.34 -11.96 38.39
N ASN A 769 -1.10 -11.98 37.28
CA ASN A 769 -2.31 -11.20 37.07
C ASN A 769 -3.55 -12.10 37.06
N LYS A 770 -4.66 -11.63 37.61
CA LYS A 770 -5.96 -12.28 37.43
C LYS A 770 -6.53 -11.89 36.07
N ILE A 771 -6.79 -12.86 35.21
CA ILE A 771 -7.40 -12.65 33.90
C ILE A 771 -8.91 -12.88 34.02
N THR A 772 -9.68 -12.00 33.40
CA THR A 772 -11.14 -12.02 33.32
C THR A 772 -11.60 -11.86 31.88
N ASN A 773 -12.90 -12.02 31.61
CA ASN A 773 -13.43 -11.79 30.29
C ASN A 773 -13.21 -10.33 29.80
N ALA A 774 -13.17 -9.36 30.71
CA ALA A 774 -12.89 -7.97 30.40
C ALA A 774 -11.47 -7.76 29.78
N ASP A 775 -10.53 -8.68 30.00
CA ASP A 775 -9.21 -8.63 29.38
C ASP A 775 -9.22 -8.90 27.86
N PHE A 776 -10.34 -9.37 27.36
CA PHE A 776 -10.57 -9.59 25.95
C PHE A 776 -11.42 -8.48 25.30
N ASP A 777 -11.81 -7.45 26.06
CA ASP A 777 -12.55 -6.31 25.50
C ASP A 777 -11.61 -5.36 24.75
N GLY A 778 -12.13 -4.78 23.65
CA GLY A 778 -11.41 -3.82 22.82
C GLY A 778 -10.26 -4.40 22.01
N TRP A 779 -10.20 -5.70 21.83
CA TRP A 779 -9.30 -6.36 20.88
C TRP A 779 -9.65 -5.88 19.46
N ILE A 780 -8.66 -5.83 18.59
CA ILE A 780 -8.79 -5.26 17.25
C ILE A 780 -8.49 -6.30 16.18
N GLN A 781 -9.16 -6.18 15.05
CA GLN A 781 -8.98 -6.90 13.80
C GLN A 781 -9.27 -8.41 13.87
N GLU A 782 -8.79 -9.17 14.87
CA GLU A 782 -9.07 -10.59 15.09
C GLU A 782 -8.60 -11.04 16.47
N ARG A 783 -9.27 -12.06 17.03
CA ARG A 783 -8.83 -12.69 18.30
C ARG A 783 -7.55 -13.48 18.11
N GLY A 784 -7.43 -14.20 17.00
CA GLY A 784 -6.25 -15.02 16.75
C GLY A 784 -6.32 -15.84 15.47
N ILE A 785 -5.16 -16.40 15.09
CA ILE A 785 -4.89 -17.02 13.80
C ILE A 785 -3.98 -18.24 13.94
N TYR A 786 -4.12 -19.19 13.02
CA TYR A 786 -3.28 -20.39 12.93
C TYR A 786 -3.23 -21.17 14.25
N PHE A 787 -4.40 -21.58 14.72
CA PHE A 787 -4.53 -22.30 15.98
C PHE A 787 -3.87 -23.68 15.96
N GLY A 788 -3.44 -24.14 17.13
CA GLY A 788 -2.91 -25.50 17.31
C GLY A 788 -4.03 -26.54 17.20
N THR A 789 -3.73 -27.66 16.52
CA THR A 789 -4.63 -28.81 16.39
C THR A 789 -3.83 -30.10 16.47
N ASP A 790 -4.49 -31.24 16.56
CA ASP A 790 -3.87 -32.58 16.67
C ASP A 790 -2.74 -32.60 17.72
N MET A 791 -3.05 -32.05 18.90
CA MET A 791 -2.10 -31.82 19.98
C MET A 791 -1.88 -33.08 20.79
N ASP A 792 -0.63 -33.34 21.19
CA ASP A 792 -0.30 -34.31 22.21
C ASP A 792 -1.08 -34.04 23.50
N SER A 793 -1.40 -35.12 24.24
CA SER A 793 -2.19 -35.06 25.48
C SER A 793 -1.55 -34.26 26.61
N SER A 794 -0.25 -33.99 26.54
CA SER A 794 0.49 -33.15 27.50
C SER A 794 0.21 -31.65 27.36
N PHE A 795 -0.43 -31.22 26.25
CA PHE A 795 -0.81 -29.83 26.08
C PHE A 795 -2.04 -29.48 26.92
N GLN A 796 -1.92 -28.40 27.67
CA GLN A 796 -3.01 -27.74 28.39
C GLN A 796 -3.55 -26.61 27.51
N CYS A 797 -4.89 -26.54 27.40
CA CYS A 797 -5.61 -25.54 26.58
C CYS A 797 -6.49 -24.69 27.51
N PRO A 798 -6.01 -23.58 28.07
CA PRO A 798 -6.76 -22.81 29.06
C PRO A 798 -7.96 -22.05 28.48
N LEU A 799 -7.97 -21.76 27.18
CA LEU A 799 -8.97 -20.93 26.51
C LEU A 799 -9.69 -21.69 25.38
N SER A 800 -10.94 -21.32 25.15
CA SER A 800 -11.70 -21.70 23.96
C SER A 800 -12.49 -20.50 23.42
N MET A 801 -12.57 -20.38 22.10
CA MET A 801 -13.30 -19.34 21.41
C MET A 801 -13.69 -19.80 20.00
N ASN A 802 -14.71 -19.19 19.41
CA ASN A 802 -15.18 -19.46 18.05
C ASN A 802 -16.03 -18.30 17.53
N ASP A 803 -16.07 -18.13 16.23
CA ASP A 803 -17.04 -17.24 15.60
C ASP A 803 -18.46 -17.87 15.62
N PRO A 804 -19.53 -17.07 15.52
CA PRO A 804 -20.89 -17.58 15.55
C PRO A 804 -21.14 -18.68 14.51
N GLY A 805 -21.77 -19.78 14.95
CA GLY A 805 -22.07 -20.93 14.09
C GLY A 805 -20.94 -21.95 13.92
N GLU A 806 -19.75 -21.66 14.47
CA GLU A 806 -18.61 -22.60 14.45
C GLU A 806 -18.50 -23.42 15.74
N LYS A 807 -17.71 -24.49 15.68
CA LYS A 807 -17.40 -25.29 16.86
C LYS A 807 -16.36 -24.57 17.73
N PRO A 808 -16.47 -24.66 19.07
CA PRO A 808 -15.46 -24.14 19.97
C PRO A 808 -14.06 -24.68 19.66
N ASN A 809 -13.08 -23.78 19.52
CA ASN A 809 -11.68 -24.11 19.24
C ASN A 809 -10.82 -23.76 20.44
N LYS A 810 -10.00 -24.70 20.90
CA LYS A 810 -9.14 -24.60 22.08
C LYS A 810 -7.67 -24.38 21.77
N GLY A 811 -7.30 -24.21 20.50
CA GLY A 811 -5.91 -24.15 20.06
C GLY A 811 -5.29 -22.75 20.00
N SER A 812 -5.99 -21.71 20.49
CA SER A 812 -5.50 -20.32 20.46
C SER A 812 -4.31 -20.06 21.40
N LEU A 813 -4.26 -20.77 22.53
CA LEU A 813 -3.18 -20.77 23.51
C LEU A 813 -3.00 -22.20 24.02
N ILE A 814 -1.83 -22.79 23.76
CA ILE A 814 -1.51 -24.15 24.19
C ILE A 814 -0.17 -24.18 24.93
N ILE A 815 -0.11 -24.91 26.01
CA ILE A 815 1.00 -24.93 26.97
C ILE A 815 1.37 -26.35 27.25
N ALA A 816 2.65 -26.73 27.13
CA ALA A 816 3.15 -28.03 27.49
C ALA A 816 4.38 -27.92 28.39
N LYS A 817 4.47 -28.81 29.40
CA LYS A 817 5.71 -29.06 30.14
C LYS A 817 6.68 -29.85 29.29
N TYR A 818 7.94 -29.41 29.22
CA TYR A 818 9.01 -30.15 28.58
C TYR A 818 10.28 -30.08 29.44
N GLY A 819 10.64 -31.23 30.03
CA GLY A 819 11.65 -31.25 31.07
C GLY A 819 11.24 -30.43 32.31
N LYS A 820 12.04 -29.41 32.66
CA LYS A 820 11.76 -28.54 33.79
C LYS A 820 11.01 -27.25 33.41
N GLY A 821 11.00 -26.90 32.12
CA GLY A 821 10.43 -25.64 31.62
C GLY A 821 9.07 -25.79 30.95
N ASN A 822 8.65 -24.69 30.29
CA ASN A 822 7.38 -24.61 29.58
C ASN A 822 7.61 -24.25 28.11
N TYR A 823 6.89 -24.93 27.25
CA TYR A 823 6.71 -24.54 25.85
C TYR A 823 5.30 -23.96 25.70
N VAL A 824 5.20 -22.76 25.21
CA VAL A 824 3.95 -22.04 24.96
C VAL A 824 3.83 -21.71 23.49
N TYR A 825 2.76 -22.13 22.83
CA TYR A 825 2.39 -21.63 21.51
C TYR A 825 1.13 -20.78 21.63
N THR A 826 1.15 -19.59 21.02
CA THR A 826 -0.01 -18.71 20.97
C THR A 826 -0.33 -18.27 19.55
N GLY A 827 -1.56 -18.55 19.11
CA GLY A 827 -2.17 -18.00 17.91
C GLY A 827 -2.95 -16.70 18.17
N LEU A 828 -3.01 -16.23 19.44
CA LEU A 828 -3.64 -14.95 19.79
C LEU A 828 -2.90 -13.79 19.12
N ALA A 829 -3.64 -12.75 18.66
CA ALA A 829 -3.12 -11.65 17.84
C ALA A 829 -2.32 -10.59 18.64
N PHE A 830 -1.49 -11.00 19.61
CA PHE A 830 -0.70 -10.10 20.46
C PHE A 830 0.13 -9.09 19.66
N PHE A 831 0.62 -9.44 18.49
CA PHE A 831 1.38 -8.55 17.61
C PHE A 831 0.57 -7.35 17.09
N ARG A 832 -0.77 -7.40 17.21
CA ARG A 832 -1.70 -6.30 16.92
C ARG A 832 -2.14 -5.61 18.20
N GLU A 833 -2.54 -6.41 19.20
CA GLU A 833 -3.14 -5.93 20.43
C GLU A 833 -2.17 -5.11 21.31
N LEU A 834 -0.93 -5.59 21.44
CA LEU A 834 0.08 -4.90 22.24
C LEU A 834 0.44 -3.52 21.64
N PRO A 835 0.78 -3.36 20.35
CA PRO A 835 1.05 -2.04 19.77
C PRO A 835 -0.16 -1.12 19.76
N ALA A 836 -1.38 -1.65 19.67
CA ALA A 836 -2.62 -0.89 19.74
C ALA A 836 -2.99 -0.43 21.16
N GLY A 837 -2.25 -0.89 22.16
CA GLY A 837 -2.49 -0.51 23.56
C GLY A 837 -3.78 -1.10 24.14
N VAL A 838 -4.08 -2.38 23.87
CA VAL A 838 -5.23 -3.10 24.46
C VAL A 838 -4.84 -3.60 25.86
N PRO A 839 -5.47 -3.10 26.96
CA PRO A 839 -5.02 -3.32 28.33
C PRO A 839 -4.89 -4.79 28.71
N GLY A 840 -5.92 -5.61 28.45
CA GLY A 840 -5.94 -7.02 28.83
C GLY A 840 -4.89 -7.87 28.12
N SER A 841 -4.48 -7.50 26.90
CA SER A 841 -3.42 -8.19 26.17
C SER A 841 -2.09 -8.16 26.93
N TYR A 842 -1.78 -7.04 27.60
CA TYR A 842 -0.55 -6.88 28.40
C TYR A 842 -0.55 -7.79 29.63
N ARG A 843 -1.69 -7.89 30.36
CA ARG A 843 -1.79 -8.78 31.51
C ARG A 843 -1.64 -10.26 31.12
N LEU A 844 -2.35 -10.68 30.08
CA LEU A 844 -2.28 -12.07 29.61
C LEU A 844 -0.87 -12.41 29.11
N PHE A 845 -0.23 -11.48 28.38
CA PHE A 845 1.14 -11.75 27.88
C PHE A 845 2.17 -11.80 29.02
N ALA A 846 2.01 -10.95 30.07
CA ALA A 846 2.85 -11.00 31.28
C ALA A 846 2.68 -12.34 32.01
N ASN A 847 1.47 -12.90 32.10
CA ASN A 847 1.23 -14.21 32.66
C ASN A 847 1.87 -15.32 31.83
N ILE A 848 1.75 -15.26 30.50
CA ILE A 848 2.41 -16.22 29.59
C ILE A 848 3.94 -16.21 29.80
N LEU A 849 4.53 -15.03 29.96
CA LEU A 849 5.97 -14.93 30.24
C LEU A 849 6.35 -15.48 31.62
N SER A 850 5.44 -15.48 32.59
CA SER A 850 5.69 -15.82 34.00
C SER A 850 5.43 -17.31 34.33
N LEU A 851 5.16 -18.16 33.34
CA LEU A 851 4.89 -19.60 33.53
C LEU A 851 6.13 -20.41 34.05
#